data_828f840af172e004da017cf3d2c0167f
#
_entry.id   828f840af172e004da017cf3d2c0167f
#
_cell.length_a   1.000
_cell.length_b   1.000
_cell.length_c   1.000
_cell.angle_alpha   90.00
_cell.angle_beta   90.00
_cell.angle_gamma   90.00
#
_symmetry.space_group_name_H-M   'P 1'
#
loop_
_entity.id
_entity.type
_entity.pdbx_description
1 polymer ?
#
loop_
_entity_poly.entity_id
_entity_poly.type
_entity_poly.pdbx_seq_one_letter_code
_entity_poly.pdbx_strand_id
1 'polypeptide(L)'
;MDDNFSSRVKDVISYSKEEALRLGHKQIGTEHLLLGILRDGGGKAISILNSIEVNLNELRKRIELLNPAIIDASSLTLNEKKNLHLTRQAERALKTTFLEAKLFQSTNINTAHLLLCILRNDNDPLTKILTKMDINYDNVKDKFKTIINQNSTDDIIEYPSSSAFPDEKDESNDPKNPFSSSQKTKSTPNTKTPVLDNFGRDITSLAEENKLDPVVGRDKEIQRVSQILSRRKKNNPLLIGEPGVGKSAIAEGLALRIIQKKVSRVLYGKRVITLDLASLVAGTKYRGQFEERMKAVMNELEKNRNIILFIDEIHTIVGAGGATGSLDASNMFKPALARGEIQCIGATTLNEYSQHIEKDGALERRFQKILVEETSKDETVEILRNIKDRYESHHNVNYTDEALVACVELSQRYITDRFLPDKAIDALDESGSRAHINNMDVPEDVILMEKQLEDVRELKNSVVKKQKYEEAAKLRDDEKRVEKKLFEAQNRWHEESKLNRVTVDEDQIADVVSMMTNIPVNKILSTERNKLSKLEKIIKDKIIGQDEAVSKVVKSIQRNRAGLNSPNRPIGSFIFLGQTGVGKTQLAKVLASEIFESEENLIRIDMSEYMEKFSVSRLIGAPPGYVGYEEGGQLTEKVKRRPYSVVLFDEIEKGHPDIYSMLLQILDDGFLTDSVGRKVNFQNTIIIMTSNIGVKQINDFGVGVGFETKSSLNQTSKIEQKVIQRALKNTFAPEFLNRIDECIIFNSLSIKEINKIVSIELDKLIGRVNGIGYDLSVSSKAKSFICEKGFDEKNGARPLNRMIQKYIEDLIAENLVSDKIKQGDKLMIDYKSEDDHLTLLINKKEIAS
;
A
#
# COMPACT_ATOMS: atom_id res chain seq x y z
N MET A 1 -16.94 8.34 -4.09
CA MET A 1 -18.01 9.06 -4.83
C MET A 1 -18.75 10.09 -3.95
N ASP A 2 -18.57 10.06 -2.63
CA ASP A 2 -19.36 10.88 -1.69
C ASP A 2 -18.82 12.28 -1.41
N ASP A 3 -17.61 12.61 -1.82
CA ASP A 3 -16.96 13.89 -1.46
C ASP A 3 -17.41 15.11 -2.26
N ASN A 4 -18.04 14.91 -3.40
CA ASN A 4 -18.49 16.02 -4.26
C ASN A 4 -19.95 16.43 -4.08
N PHE A 5 -20.72 15.75 -3.21
CA PHE A 5 -22.09 16.12 -2.90
C PHE A 5 -22.14 17.20 -1.83
N SER A 6 -22.95 18.22 -2.05
CA SER A 6 -23.23 19.19 -0.97
C SER A 6 -23.88 18.51 0.23
N SER A 7 -23.71 19.05 1.44
CA SER A 7 -24.32 18.53 2.67
C SER A 7 -25.80 18.28 2.48
N ARG A 8 -26.52 19.21 1.84
CA ARG A 8 -27.96 19.06 1.56
C ARG A 8 -28.33 17.90 0.64
N VAL A 9 -27.48 17.56 -0.35
CA VAL A 9 -27.74 16.39 -1.20
C VAL A 9 -27.57 15.09 -0.40
N LYS A 10 -26.63 15.06 0.54
CA LYS A 10 -26.46 13.93 1.48
C LYS A 10 -27.69 13.78 2.38
N ASP A 11 -28.22 14.89 2.87
CA ASP A 11 -29.46 14.90 3.68
C ASP A 11 -30.68 14.42 2.87
N VAL A 12 -30.80 14.89 1.61
CA VAL A 12 -31.88 14.43 0.69
C VAL A 12 -31.80 12.91 0.47
N ILE A 13 -30.61 12.33 0.30
CA ILE A 13 -30.44 10.88 0.16
C ILE A 13 -30.90 10.17 1.44
N SER A 14 -30.59 10.71 2.62
CA SER A 14 -31.06 10.17 3.90
C SER A 14 -32.58 10.25 4.03
N TYR A 15 -33.17 11.40 3.70
CA TYR A 15 -34.65 11.59 3.70
C TYR A 15 -35.33 10.67 2.69
N SER A 16 -34.72 10.43 1.54
CA SER A 16 -35.25 9.49 0.54
C SER A 16 -35.34 8.07 1.07
N LYS A 17 -34.37 7.65 1.88
CA LYS A 17 -34.37 6.36 2.58
C LYS A 17 -35.51 6.28 3.62
N GLU A 18 -35.71 7.37 4.37
CA GLU A 18 -36.78 7.44 5.36
C GLU A 18 -38.20 7.46 4.71
N GLU A 19 -38.35 8.17 3.59
CA GLU A 19 -39.59 8.18 2.81
C GLU A 19 -39.93 6.82 2.19
N ALA A 20 -38.88 6.09 1.69
CA ALA A 20 -39.07 4.73 1.22
C ALA A 20 -39.51 3.77 2.34
N LEU A 21 -38.93 3.95 3.55
CA LEU A 21 -39.34 3.19 4.73
C LEU A 21 -40.77 3.54 5.17
N ARG A 22 -41.16 4.82 5.13
CA ARG A 22 -42.49 5.32 5.47
C ARG A 22 -43.57 4.72 4.56
N LEU A 23 -43.24 4.59 3.26
CA LEU A 23 -44.13 4.01 2.25
C LEU A 23 -44.09 2.47 2.21
N GLY A 24 -43.21 1.83 3.00
CA GLY A 24 -43.07 0.39 3.06
C GLY A 24 -42.39 -0.25 1.83
N HIS A 25 -41.62 0.53 1.07
CA HIS A 25 -40.95 0.07 -0.14
C HIS A 25 -39.61 -0.57 0.18
N LYS A 26 -39.24 -1.63 -0.56
CA LYS A 26 -37.97 -2.37 -0.37
C LYS A 26 -36.79 -1.78 -1.13
N GLN A 27 -37.00 -0.78 -1.97
CA GLN A 27 -35.99 -0.12 -2.79
C GLN A 27 -36.24 1.39 -2.86
N ILE A 28 -35.14 2.16 -2.98
CA ILE A 28 -35.21 3.60 -3.13
C ILE A 28 -35.28 3.94 -4.64
N GLY A 29 -36.43 4.44 -5.10
CA GLY A 29 -36.64 4.87 -6.49
C GLY A 29 -36.44 6.36 -6.67
N THR A 30 -36.61 6.87 -7.91
CA THR A 30 -36.54 8.29 -8.29
C THR A 30 -37.62 9.10 -7.58
N GLU A 31 -38.80 8.52 -7.35
CA GLU A 31 -39.90 9.08 -6.58
C GLU A 31 -39.48 9.39 -5.13
N HIS A 32 -38.72 8.51 -4.49
CA HIS A 32 -38.23 8.74 -3.14
C HIS A 32 -37.15 9.83 -3.10
N LEU A 33 -36.33 9.94 -4.13
CA LEU A 33 -35.34 11.03 -4.26
C LEU A 33 -36.06 12.38 -4.35
N LEU A 34 -37.14 12.46 -5.12
CA LEU A 34 -37.90 13.70 -5.23
C LEU A 34 -38.70 14.00 -3.94
N LEU A 35 -39.25 12.99 -3.28
CA LEU A 35 -39.87 13.14 -1.96
C LEU A 35 -38.86 13.63 -0.91
N GLY A 36 -37.62 13.13 -0.97
CA GLY A 36 -36.51 13.63 -0.13
C GLY A 36 -36.20 15.11 -0.37
N ILE A 37 -36.19 15.55 -1.64
CA ILE A 37 -36.01 16.98 -2.00
C ILE A 37 -37.18 17.82 -1.44
N LEU A 38 -38.40 17.34 -1.59
CA LEU A 38 -39.60 18.05 -1.06
C LEU A 38 -39.59 18.11 0.46
N ARG A 39 -39.10 17.09 1.14
CA ARG A 39 -39.00 17.03 2.60
C ARG A 39 -37.92 17.95 3.16
N ASP A 40 -36.78 18.09 2.47
CA ASP A 40 -35.74 19.07 2.82
C ASP A 40 -36.30 20.50 2.87
N GLY A 41 -37.31 20.78 2.05
CA GLY A 41 -38.03 22.05 2.04
C GLY A 41 -37.18 23.26 1.67
N GLY A 42 -35.90 23.04 1.35
CA GLY A 42 -34.92 24.09 1.05
C GLY A 42 -34.07 23.78 -0.17
N GLY A 43 -33.08 24.66 -0.44
CA GLY A 43 -32.13 24.45 -1.52
C GLY A 43 -32.61 24.89 -2.90
N LYS A 44 -31.69 24.83 -3.88
CA LYS A 44 -31.93 25.40 -5.24
C LYS A 44 -33.05 24.69 -6.00
N ALA A 45 -33.30 23.40 -5.76
CA ALA A 45 -34.40 22.67 -6.40
C ALA A 45 -35.78 23.22 -5.97
N ILE A 46 -35.97 23.43 -4.68
CA ILE A 46 -37.24 23.99 -4.15
C ILE A 46 -37.43 25.42 -4.62
N SER A 47 -36.38 26.25 -4.66
CA SER A 47 -36.45 27.61 -5.19
C SER A 47 -36.87 27.62 -6.66
N ILE A 48 -36.40 26.67 -7.47
CA ILE A 48 -36.84 26.52 -8.87
C ILE A 48 -38.31 26.09 -8.95
N LEU A 49 -38.73 25.07 -8.18
CA LEU A 49 -40.11 24.59 -8.18
C LEU A 49 -41.08 25.70 -7.75
N ASN A 50 -40.73 26.53 -6.77
CA ASN A 50 -41.50 27.68 -6.35
C ASN A 50 -41.54 28.77 -7.43
N SER A 51 -40.44 28.99 -8.19
CA SER A 51 -40.40 29.97 -9.29
C SER A 51 -41.22 29.54 -10.51
N ILE A 52 -41.64 28.28 -10.60
CA ILE A 52 -42.54 27.73 -11.61
C ILE A 52 -44.00 27.69 -11.08
N GLU A 53 -44.24 28.25 -9.87
CA GLU A 53 -45.53 28.28 -9.20
C GLU A 53 -46.17 26.91 -8.94
N VAL A 54 -45.35 25.88 -8.72
CA VAL A 54 -45.79 24.52 -8.46
C VAL A 54 -46.27 24.38 -7.02
N ASN A 55 -47.49 23.83 -6.83
CA ASN A 55 -47.98 23.50 -5.49
C ASN A 55 -47.29 22.24 -4.98
N LEU A 56 -46.32 22.41 -4.06
CA LEU A 56 -45.49 21.32 -3.52
C LEU A 56 -46.29 20.24 -2.81
N ASN A 57 -47.43 20.63 -2.17
CA ASN A 57 -48.29 19.67 -1.47
C ASN A 57 -49.12 18.82 -2.45
N GLU A 58 -49.53 19.38 -3.56
CA GLU A 58 -50.21 18.62 -4.62
C GLU A 58 -49.21 17.70 -5.34
N LEU A 59 -48.03 18.22 -5.62
CA LEU A 59 -46.93 17.41 -6.20
C LEU A 59 -46.63 16.19 -5.32
N ARG A 60 -46.48 16.37 -4.02
CA ARG A 60 -46.25 15.29 -3.06
C ARG A 60 -47.34 14.25 -3.12
N LYS A 61 -48.60 14.64 -3.09
CA LYS A 61 -49.77 13.71 -3.16
C LYS A 61 -49.77 12.91 -4.46
N ARG A 62 -49.46 13.54 -5.58
CA ARG A 62 -49.39 12.87 -6.89
C ARG A 62 -48.25 11.87 -6.96
N ILE A 63 -47.08 12.15 -6.35
CA ILE A 63 -45.95 11.22 -6.28
C ILE A 63 -46.31 10.03 -5.39
N GLU A 64 -46.96 10.24 -4.24
CA GLU A 64 -47.38 9.16 -3.34
C GLU A 64 -48.45 8.23 -3.99
N LEU A 65 -49.26 8.77 -4.92
CA LEU A 65 -50.25 7.98 -5.68
C LEU A 65 -49.60 7.12 -6.79
N LEU A 66 -48.38 7.44 -7.24
CA LEU A 66 -47.68 6.64 -8.23
C LEU A 66 -47.32 5.25 -7.72
N ASN A 67 -46.87 5.17 -6.47
CA ASN A 67 -46.53 3.94 -5.79
C ASN A 67 -47.22 3.95 -4.42
N PRO A 68 -48.48 3.46 -4.32
CA PRO A 68 -49.21 3.46 -3.08
C PRO A 68 -48.52 2.62 -2.01
N ALA A 69 -48.58 3.09 -0.75
CA ALA A 69 -47.98 2.40 0.38
C ALA A 69 -48.38 0.94 0.43
N ILE A 70 -47.42 0.02 0.53
CA ILE A 70 -47.71 -1.40 0.75
C ILE A 70 -48.15 -1.52 2.23
N ILE A 71 -49.37 -2.06 2.44
CA ILE A 71 -49.98 -2.24 3.74
C ILE A 71 -49.05 -3.10 4.59
N ASP A 72 -48.65 -2.57 5.78
CA ASP A 72 -47.79 -3.10 6.82
C ASP A 72 -46.29 -2.81 6.68
N ALA A 73 -45.91 -1.58 7.00
CA ALA A 73 -44.50 -1.20 7.28
C ALA A 73 -43.92 -1.95 8.49
N SER A 74 -44.72 -2.69 9.26
CA SER A 74 -44.30 -3.57 10.37
C SER A 74 -43.70 -4.90 9.92
N SER A 75 -43.90 -5.32 8.68
CA SER A 75 -43.43 -6.61 8.14
C SER A 75 -41.97 -6.64 7.66
N LEU A 76 -41.28 -5.48 7.58
CA LEU A 76 -39.86 -5.42 7.17
C LEU A 76 -38.95 -5.84 8.32
N THR A 77 -38.15 -6.86 8.11
CA THR A 77 -37.13 -7.32 9.08
C THR A 77 -36.12 -6.25 9.39
N LEU A 78 -35.52 -6.28 10.60
CA LEU A 78 -34.45 -5.32 11.01
C LEU A 78 -33.26 -5.24 10.05
N ASN A 79 -32.95 -6.31 9.34
CA ASN A 79 -31.90 -6.35 8.33
C ASN A 79 -32.30 -5.68 7.01
N GLU A 80 -33.56 -5.79 6.59
CA GLU A 80 -34.07 -5.12 5.38
C GLU A 80 -34.18 -3.60 5.59
N LYS A 81 -34.49 -3.14 6.81
CA LYS A 81 -34.49 -1.71 7.18
C LYS A 81 -33.11 -1.07 7.14
N LYS A 82 -32.04 -1.84 7.40
CA LYS A 82 -30.65 -1.34 7.34
C LYS A 82 -30.09 -1.26 5.91
N ASN A 83 -30.48 -2.16 5.00
CA ASN A 83 -29.89 -2.33 3.67
C ASN A 83 -30.88 -2.10 2.54
N LEU A 84 -31.48 -0.90 2.46
CA LEU A 84 -32.28 -0.50 1.30
C LEU A 84 -31.37 -0.21 0.10
N HIS A 85 -31.60 -0.92 -1.00
CA HIS A 85 -30.88 -0.72 -2.26
C HIS A 85 -31.57 0.32 -3.15
N LEU A 86 -30.77 1.06 -3.93
CA LEU A 86 -31.27 1.96 -4.95
C LEU A 86 -31.83 1.16 -6.16
N THR A 87 -32.89 1.64 -6.77
CA THR A 87 -33.30 1.16 -8.09
C THR A 87 -32.28 1.56 -9.14
N ARG A 88 -32.21 0.82 -10.26
CA ARG A 88 -31.32 1.15 -11.38
C ARG A 88 -31.51 2.57 -11.91
N GLN A 89 -32.74 3.07 -11.86
CA GLN A 89 -33.07 4.44 -12.31
C GLN A 89 -32.57 5.49 -11.32
N ALA A 90 -32.76 5.29 -10.02
CA ALA A 90 -32.25 6.17 -8.97
C ALA A 90 -30.71 6.19 -8.92
N GLU A 91 -30.09 5.02 -9.07
CA GLU A 91 -28.63 4.91 -9.14
C GLU A 91 -28.06 5.63 -10.38
N ARG A 92 -28.73 5.52 -11.51
CA ARG A 92 -28.35 6.23 -12.74
C ARG A 92 -28.52 7.72 -12.57
N ALA A 93 -29.61 8.21 -11.98
CA ALA A 93 -29.85 9.61 -11.72
C ALA A 93 -28.72 10.19 -10.82
N LEU A 94 -28.38 9.51 -9.73
CA LEU A 94 -27.28 9.94 -8.85
C LEU A 94 -25.91 9.95 -9.55
N LYS A 95 -25.58 8.94 -10.37
CA LYS A 95 -24.34 8.89 -11.15
C LYS A 95 -24.25 9.99 -12.21
N THR A 96 -25.37 10.35 -12.84
CA THR A 96 -25.42 11.39 -13.87
C THR A 96 -25.43 12.81 -13.30
N THR A 97 -25.75 12.99 -12.01
CA THR A 97 -25.78 14.30 -11.34
C THR A 97 -24.44 15.03 -11.41
N PHE A 98 -23.33 14.30 -11.39
CA PHE A 98 -22.00 14.86 -11.58
C PHE A 98 -21.81 15.48 -12.98
N LEU A 99 -22.39 14.86 -14.01
CA LEU A 99 -22.32 15.37 -15.38
C LEU A 99 -23.14 16.64 -15.53
N GLU A 100 -24.33 16.71 -14.89
CA GLU A 100 -25.15 17.92 -14.89
C GLU A 100 -24.45 19.04 -14.12
N ALA A 101 -23.81 18.78 -12.99
CA ALA A 101 -23.04 19.79 -12.27
C ALA A 101 -21.91 20.37 -13.12
N LYS A 102 -21.22 19.53 -13.91
CA LYS A 102 -20.20 19.97 -14.88
C LYS A 102 -20.77 20.85 -16.01
N LEU A 103 -21.96 20.53 -16.53
CA LEU A 103 -22.62 21.34 -17.56
C LEU A 103 -22.93 22.75 -17.07
N PHE A 104 -23.16 22.92 -15.77
CA PHE A 104 -23.40 24.22 -15.16
C PHE A 104 -22.17 24.82 -14.48
N GLN A 105 -20.99 24.27 -14.72
CA GLN A 105 -19.69 24.69 -14.16
C GLN A 105 -19.72 24.85 -12.62
N SER A 106 -20.49 24.01 -11.95
CA SER A 106 -20.67 24.05 -10.50
C SER A 106 -19.63 23.17 -9.81
N THR A 107 -18.88 23.72 -8.85
CA THR A 107 -17.88 22.97 -8.07
C THR A 107 -18.51 21.92 -7.16
N ASN A 108 -19.72 22.20 -6.65
CA ASN A 108 -20.45 21.31 -5.74
C ASN A 108 -21.77 20.87 -6.37
N ILE A 109 -22.09 19.59 -6.20
CA ILE A 109 -23.36 19.02 -6.64
C ILE A 109 -24.45 19.45 -5.67
N ASN A 110 -25.44 20.22 -6.18
CA ASN A 110 -26.58 20.70 -5.40
C ASN A 110 -27.89 19.98 -5.78
N THR A 111 -28.97 20.29 -5.05
CA THR A 111 -30.29 19.67 -5.24
C THR A 111 -30.92 19.94 -6.60
N ALA A 112 -30.60 21.09 -7.25
CA ALA A 112 -31.08 21.40 -8.60
C ALA A 112 -30.49 20.45 -9.66
N HIS A 113 -29.22 20.10 -9.53
CA HIS A 113 -28.60 19.13 -10.44
C HIS A 113 -29.27 17.76 -10.31
N LEU A 114 -29.65 17.36 -9.09
CA LEU A 114 -30.35 16.09 -8.86
C LEU A 114 -31.74 16.12 -9.50
N LEU A 115 -32.48 17.23 -9.38
CA LEU A 115 -33.79 17.42 -10.01
C LEU A 115 -33.69 17.35 -11.54
N LEU A 116 -32.70 18.01 -12.14
CA LEU A 116 -32.46 17.95 -13.60
C LEU A 116 -32.15 16.52 -14.06
N CYS A 117 -31.36 15.75 -13.29
CA CYS A 117 -31.07 14.35 -13.63
C CYS A 117 -32.32 13.45 -13.56
N ILE A 118 -33.23 13.70 -12.63
CA ILE A 118 -34.51 12.98 -12.54
C ILE A 118 -35.35 13.30 -13.79
N LEU A 119 -35.43 14.56 -14.20
CA LEU A 119 -36.23 15.02 -15.37
C LEU A 119 -35.65 14.59 -16.72
N ARG A 120 -34.37 14.20 -16.78
CA ARG A 120 -33.71 13.77 -18.04
C ARG A 120 -34.14 12.40 -18.54
N ASN A 121 -34.83 11.62 -17.74
CA ASN A 121 -35.27 10.28 -18.10
C ASN A 121 -36.74 10.24 -18.52
N ASP A 122 -37.04 10.45 -19.81
CA ASP A 122 -38.41 10.51 -20.36
C ASP A 122 -39.20 9.20 -20.18
N ASN A 123 -38.55 8.10 -19.94
CA ASN A 123 -39.21 6.79 -19.74
C ASN A 123 -39.65 6.55 -18.28
N ASP A 124 -39.23 7.43 -17.35
CA ASP A 124 -39.61 7.30 -15.93
C ASP A 124 -41.08 7.71 -15.73
N PRO A 125 -41.90 6.89 -15.04
CA PRO A 125 -43.27 7.27 -14.66
C PRO A 125 -43.35 8.61 -13.91
N LEU A 126 -42.37 8.90 -13.07
CA LEU A 126 -42.27 10.14 -12.34
C LEU A 126 -42.10 11.34 -13.28
N THR A 127 -41.19 11.25 -14.25
CA THR A 127 -40.94 12.32 -15.23
C THR A 127 -42.18 12.61 -16.06
N LYS A 128 -42.95 11.60 -16.45
CA LYS A 128 -44.24 11.78 -17.15
C LYS A 128 -45.30 12.55 -16.34
N ILE A 129 -45.32 12.43 -15.02
CA ILE A 129 -46.22 13.21 -14.16
C ILE A 129 -45.72 14.64 -14.03
N LEU A 130 -44.40 14.79 -13.85
CA LEU A 130 -43.79 16.13 -13.78
C LEU A 130 -44.03 16.93 -15.06
N THR A 131 -43.89 16.30 -16.24
CA THR A 131 -44.15 16.91 -17.54
C THR A 131 -45.62 17.33 -17.69
N LYS A 132 -46.59 16.59 -17.13
CA LYS A 132 -48.00 16.96 -17.12
C LYS A 132 -48.33 18.16 -16.21
N MET A 133 -47.40 18.52 -15.34
CA MET A 133 -47.48 19.71 -14.44
C MET A 133 -46.58 20.84 -14.94
N ASP A 134 -46.19 20.85 -16.21
CA ASP A 134 -45.29 21.82 -16.85
C ASP A 134 -43.85 21.85 -16.24
N ILE A 135 -43.46 20.85 -15.49
CA ILE A 135 -42.13 20.71 -14.93
C ILE A 135 -41.28 19.89 -15.92
N ASN A 136 -40.76 20.54 -16.94
CA ASN A 136 -39.92 19.92 -17.96
C ASN A 136 -38.44 20.23 -17.73
N TYR A 137 -37.57 19.38 -18.26
CA TYR A 137 -36.12 19.58 -18.15
C TYR A 137 -35.67 20.98 -18.62
N ASP A 138 -36.17 21.46 -19.77
CA ASP A 138 -35.79 22.76 -20.33
C ASP A 138 -36.27 23.92 -19.46
N ASN A 139 -37.50 23.89 -18.96
CA ASN A 139 -38.04 24.94 -18.07
C ASN A 139 -37.24 25.04 -16.77
N VAL A 140 -36.91 23.87 -16.14
CA VAL A 140 -36.12 23.84 -14.91
C VAL A 140 -34.67 24.29 -15.16
N LYS A 141 -34.10 23.93 -16.31
CA LYS A 141 -32.75 24.33 -16.73
C LYS A 141 -32.65 25.86 -16.96
N ASP A 142 -33.63 26.47 -17.62
CA ASP A 142 -33.60 27.91 -17.90
C ASP A 142 -33.83 28.73 -16.61
N LYS A 143 -34.74 28.31 -15.74
CA LYS A 143 -34.90 28.92 -14.41
C LYS A 143 -33.65 28.77 -13.57
N PHE A 144 -32.97 27.61 -13.62
CA PHE A 144 -31.72 27.40 -12.91
C PHE A 144 -30.60 28.31 -13.41
N LYS A 145 -30.47 28.51 -14.74
CA LYS A 145 -29.54 29.47 -15.30
C LYS A 145 -29.83 30.91 -14.83
N THR A 146 -31.12 31.31 -14.80
CA THR A 146 -31.52 32.63 -14.31
C THR A 146 -31.14 32.84 -12.84
N ILE A 147 -31.32 31.82 -12.00
CA ILE A 147 -30.96 31.89 -10.57
C ILE A 147 -29.43 31.93 -10.39
N ILE A 148 -28.66 31.23 -11.22
CA ILE A 148 -27.19 31.31 -11.18
C ILE A 148 -26.71 32.68 -11.55
N ASN A 149 -27.28 33.29 -12.62
CA ASN A 149 -26.90 34.61 -13.09
C ASN A 149 -27.29 35.74 -12.12
N GLN A 150 -28.31 35.54 -11.28
CA GLN A 150 -28.72 36.50 -10.24
C GLN A 150 -27.85 36.44 -8.98
N ASN A 151 -27.20 35.35 -8.71
CA ASN A 151 -26.36 35.12 -7.52
C ASN A 151 -24.85 35.28 -7.80
N SER A 152 -24.45 35.80 -8.96
CA SER A 152 -23.05 35.96 -9.33
C SER A 152 -22.51 37.33 -8.90
N THR A 153 -22.49 37.59 -7.59
CA THR A 153 -21.71 38.71 -7.02
C THR A 153 -20.67 38.31 -6.01
N ASP A 154 -20.48 37.00 -5.73
CA ASP A 154 -19.36 36.55 -4.93
C ASP A 154 -18.89 35.16 -5.41
N ASP A 155 -17.60 35.08 -5.75
CA ASP A 155 -16.82 33.90 -6.14
C ASP A 155 -17.05 33.29 -7.53
N ILE A 156 -16.48 33.95 -8.57
CA ILE A 156 -16.26 33.33 -9.87
C ILE A 156 -14.74 33.15 -10.10
N ILE A 157 -14.27 31.91 -10.04
CA ILE A 157 -13.10 31.50 -10.79
C ILE A 157 -13.61 31.02 -12.15
N GLU A 158 -13.41 31.88 -13.17
CA GLU A 158 -13.74 31.57 -14.56
C GLU A 158 -12.79 30.53 -15.15
N TYR A 159 -13.35 29.37 -15.55
CA TYR A 159 -12.73 28.50 -16.56
C TYR A 159 -13.43 28.75 -17.91
N PRO A 160 -12.69 28.94 -19.01
CA PRO A 160 -13.28 29.28 -20.30
C PRO A 160 -14.07 28.12 -20.89
N SER A 161 -15.25 28.46 -21.34
CA SER A 161 -16.20 27.59 -22.04
C SER A 161 -15.64 27.08 -23.36
N SER A 162 -15.58 25.75 -23.49
CA SER A 162 -15.40 25.09 -24.77
C SER A 162 -16.68 25.09 -25.61
N SER A 163 -16.84 26.09 -26.45
CA SER A 163 -17.79 26.03 -27.53
C SER A 163 -17.28 26.87 -28.70
N ALA A 164 -16.59 26.23 -29.61
CA ALA A 164 -16.47 26.64 -31.00
C ALA A 164 -15.86 25.54 -31.83
N PHE A 165 -16.67 24.62 -32.28
CA PHE A 165 -16.41 23.96 -33.56
C PHE A 165 -17.38 24.52 -34.58
N PRO A 166 -16.93 25.04 -35.74
CA PRO A 166 -17.80 25.49 -36.79
C PRO A 166 -18.35 24.28 -37.55
N ASP A 167 -19.68 24.18 -37.63
CA ASP A 167 -20.35 23.47 -38.69
C ASP A 167 -20.15 24.25 -39.99
N GLU A 168 -19.62 23.60 -41.00
CA GLU A 168 -19.67 24.06 -42.36
C GLU A 168 -21.13 24.05 -42.83
N LYS A 169 -21.68 25.23 -43.20
CA LYS A 169 -22.36 25.47 -44.44
C LYS A 169 -22.97 26.85 -44.57
N ASP A 170 -22.69 27.40 -45.76
CA ASP A 170 -23.43 28.34 -46.56
C ASP A 170 -23.29 29.82 -46.28
N GLU A 171 -22.71 30.41 -47.33
CA GLU A 171 -22.61 31.80 -47.72
C GLU A 171 -23.97 32.51 -47.70
N SER A 172 -24.02 33.67 -47.10
CA SER A 172 -24.68 34.84 -47.73
C SER A 172 -24.30 36.11 -47.01
N ASN A 173 -23.90 37.07 -47.80
CA ASN A 173 -23.55 38.48 -47.58
C ASN A 173 -24.57 39.26 -46.71
N ASP A 174 -24.15 40.12 -45.88
CA ASP A 174 -23.92 41.54 -45.98
C ASP A 174 -24.15 42.30 -44.63
N PRO A 175 -23.88 43.62 -44.50
CA PRO A 175 -22.89 44.11 -43.57
C PRO A 175 -23.41 45.16 -42.56
N LYS A 176 -22.49 45.55 -41.65
CA LYS A 176 -22.47 46.82 -40.90
C LYS A 176 -23.41 47.06 -39.71
N ASN A 177 -22.88 47.22 -38.53
CA ASN A 177 -22.58 48.53 -37.96
C ASN A 177 -21.88 48.43 -36.57
N PRO A 178 -21.08 49.45 -36.24
CA PRO A 178 -20.22 49.47 -35.08
C PRO A 178 -20.84 50.27 -33.93
N PHE A 179 -20.36 50.10 -32.74
CA PHE A 179 -20.35 50.93 -31.54
C PHE A 179 -20.64 50.08 -30.30
N SER A 180 -19.62 49.87 -29.51
CA SER A 180 -19.40 50.64 -28.28
C SER A 180 -18.17 50.19 -27.51
N SER A 181 -17.37 51.10 -27.27
CA SER A 181 -16.35 51.41 -26.24
C SER A 181 -16.11 50.44 -25.12
N SER A 182 -14.91 49.91 -25.17
CA SER A 182 -13.86 49.87 -24.11
C SER A 182 -14.23 49.95 -22.65
N GLN A 183 -13.99 48.88 -21.95
CA GLN A 183 -13.30 48.96 -20.65
C GLN A 183 -12.15 47.91 -20.62
N LYS A 184 -10.94 48.45 -20.43
CA LYS A 184 -9.71 47.66 -20.29
C LYS A 184 -9.71 46.92 -18.97
N THR A 185 -9.81 45.59 -18.99
CA THR A 185 -9.36 44.73 -17.95
C THR A 185 -8.02 44.12 -18.37
N LYS A 186 -7.08 44.00 -17.43
CA LYS A 186 -5.70 43.61 -17.63
C LYS A 186 -5.62 42.29 -18.37
N SER A 187 -5.01 42.27 -19.52
CA SER A 187 -4.71 41.08 -20.33
C SER A 187 -3.71 40.20 -19.63
N THR A 188 -4.09 39.00 -19.29
CA THR A 188 -3.20 37.82 -19.20
C THR A 188 -2.46 37.64 -20.54
N PRO A 189 -1.19 37.25 -20.55
CA PRO A 189 -0.45 37.14 -21.78
C PRO A 189 -1.12 36.12 -22.69
N ASN A 190 -1.34 36.51 -23.94
CA ASN A 190 -1.88 35.68 -25.01
C ASN A 190 -0.98 34.47 -25.22
N THR A 191 -1.33 33.33 -24.63
CA THR A 191 -0.60 32.09 -24.81
C THR A 191 -0.77 31.63 -26.25
N LYS A 192 0.36 31.49 -26.96
CA LYS A 192 0.38 31.01 -28.34
C LYS A 192 0.02 29.51 -28.49
N THR A 193 -0.29 28.82 -27.38
CA THR A 193 -0.44 27.37 -27.29
C THR A 193 -1.63 26.92 -26.41
N PRO A 194 -2.88 27.30 -26.75
CA PRO A 194 -4.05 27.04 -25.91
C PRO A 194 -4.38 25.53 -25.75
N VAL A 195 -4.09 24.71 -26.75
CA VAL A 195 -4.38 23.26 -26.67
C VAL A 195 -3.36 22.56 -25.78
N LEU A 196 -2.07 22.88 -25.94
CA LEU A 196 -1.01 22.33 -25.09
C LEU A 196 -1.16 22.76 -23.63
N ASP A 197 -1.58 23.99 -23.37
CA ASP A 197 -1.78 24.50 -22.01
C ASP A 197 -2.95 23.79 -21.30
N ASN A 198 -3.93 23.22 -22.06
CA ASN A 198 -5.03 22.43 -21.51
C ASN A 198 -4.64 20.96 -21.17
N PHE A 199 -3.70 20.38 -21.90
CA PHE A 199 -3.31 18.96 -21.76
C PHE A 199 -1.87 18.77 -21.31
N GLY A 200 -1.16 19.85 -21.04
CA GLY A 200 0.24 19.82 -20.62
C GLY A 200 0.54 20.80 -19.50
N ARG A 201 1.66 20.55 -18.82
CA ARG A 201 2.18 21.42 -17.77
C ARG A 201 3.49 22.05 -18.28
N ASP A 202 3.56 23.37 -18.31
CA ASP A 202 4.79 24.09 -18.71
C ASP A 202 5.80 24.11 -17.56
N ILE A 203 6.81 23.23 -17.67
CA ILE A 203 7.89 23.13 -16.68
C ILE A 203 8.74 24.41 -16.68
N THR A 204 8.92 25.05 -17.85
CA THR A 204 9.76 26.26 -17.95
C THR A 204 9.11 27.44 -17.23
N SER A 205 7.79 27.59 -17.33
CA SER A 205 7.04 28.61 -16.56
C SER A 205 7.14 28.39 -15.05
N LEU A 206 7.03 27.13 -14.62
CA LEU A 206 7.19 26.77 -13.19
C LEU A 206 8.60 27.03 -12.68
N ALA A 207 9.62 26.84 -13.55
CA ALA A 207 11.00 27.15 -13.22
C ALA A 207 11.22 28.68 -13.10
N GLU A 208 10.55 29.50 -13.94
CA GLU A 208 10.56 30.97 -13.81
C GLU A 208 9.92 31.45 -12.50
N GLU A 209 8.89 30.74 -12.05
CA GLU A 209 8.20 31.01 -10.78
C GLU A 209 8.92 30.46 -9.55
N ASN A 210 10.10 29.83 -9.71
CA ASN A 210 10.85 29.13 -8.65
C ASN A 210 10.05 28.05 -7.91
N LYS A 211 9.12 27.40 -8.59
CA LYS A 211 8.28 26.33 -8.02
C LYS A 211 8.89 24.92 -8.19
N LEU A 212 9.97 24.79 -8.97
CA LEU A 212 10.66 23.53 -9.18
C LEU A 212 11.75 23.30 -8.14
N ASP A 213 11.95 22.04 -7.79
CA ASP A 213 13.04 21.65 -6.91
C ASP A 213 14.40 21.75 -7.59
N PRO A 214 15.45 22.13 -6.87
CA PRO A 214 16.80 22.15 -7.41
C PRO A 214 17.25 20.72 -7.74
N VAL A 215 17.72 20.51 -8.96
CA VAL A 215 18.20 19.21 -9.43
C VAL A 215 19.70 19.10 -9.22
N VAL A 216 20.12 18.09 -8.47
CA VAL A 216 21.50 17.81 -8.08
C VAL A 216 21.92 16.43 -8.60
N GLY A 217 23.20 16.25 -8.93
CA GLY A 217 23.77 14.95 -9.30
C GLY A 217 23.45 14.45 -10.71
N ARG A 218 22.69 15.21 -11.52
CA ARG A 218 22.29 14.82 -12.88
C ARG A 218 22.92 15.65 -13.99
N ASP A 219 24.07 16.24 -13.72
CA ASP A 219 24.77 17.12 -14.65
C ASP A 219 25.15 16.46 -15.97
N LYS A 220 25.62 15.22 -15.90
CA LYS A 220 26.03 14.43 -17.06
C LYS A 220 24.86 14.10 -17.97
N GLU A 221 23.75 13.65 -17.38
CA GLU A 221 22.53 13.30 -18.10
C GLU A 221 21.89 14.52 -18.74
N ILE A 222 21.76 15.64 -18.00
CA ILE A 222 21.22 16.90 -18.53
C ILE A 222 22.10 17.45 -19.67
N GLN A 223 23.42 17.38 -19.52
CA GLN A 223 24.33 17.78 -20.58
C GLN A 223 24.17 16.89 -21.82
N ARG A 224 24.00 15.58 -21.61
CA ARG A 224 23.77 14.62 -22.69
C ARG A 224 22.45 14.86 -23.41
N VAL A 225 21.35 15.10 -22.64
CA VAL A 225 20.05 15.51 -23.19
C VAL A 225 20.21 16.77 -24.05
N SER A 226 20.87 17.80 -23.53
CA SER A 226 21.14 19.06 -24.26
C SER A 226 21.92 18.86 -25.55
N GLN A 227 22.92 17.99 -25.53
CA GLN A 227 23.70 17.62 -26.73
C GLN A 227 22.85 16.93 -27.80
N ILE A 228 21.97 15.99 -27.37
CA ILE A 228 21.10 15.26 -28.30
C ILE A 228 20.07 16.20 -28.91
N LEU A 229 19.43 17.05 -28.11
CA LEU A 229 18.43 18.04 -28.56
C LEU A 229 19.04 19.04 -29.55
N SER A 230 20.35 19.29 -29.47
CA SER A 230 21.07 20.20 -30.38
C SER A 230 21.48 19.55 -31.70
N ARG A 231 21.24 18.25 -31.91
CA ARG A 231 21.56 17.54 -33.15
C ARG A 231 20.59 17.90 -34.28
N ARG A 232 21.08 17.80 -35.52
CA ARG A 232 20.24 17.97 -36.73
C ARG A 232 19.27 16.80 -36.99
N LYS A 233 19.71 15.57 -36.66
CA LYS A 233 18.95 14.33 -36.81
C LYS A 233 19.08 13.50 -35.54
N LYS A 234 18.10 12.65 -35.23
CA LYS A 234 18.04 11.87 -33.96
C LYS A 234 18.18 12.78 -32.74
N ASN A 235 17.39 13.84 -32.74
CA ASN A 235 17.40 14.89 -31.73
C ASN A 235 16.38 14.67 -30.60
N ASN A 236 15.87 13.45 -30.46
CA ASN A 236 14.94 13.09 -29.40
C ASN A 236 15.66 12.15 -28.40
N PRO A 237 16.00 12.63 -27.20
CA PRO A 237 16.53 11.78 -26.14
C PRO A 237 15.44 10.90 -25.53
N LEU A 238 15.83 9.68 -25.17
CA LEU A 238 14.99 8.74 -24.43
C LEU A 238 15.70 8.36 -23.14
N LEU A 239 15.11 8.75 -22.00
CA LEU A 239 15.60 8.43 -20.67
C LEU A 239 15.11 7.04 -20.29
N ILE A 240 16.02 6.12 -20.05
CA ILE A 240 15.73 4.74 -19.68
C ILE A 240 16.30 4.48 -18.30
N GLY A 241 15.48 4.05 -17.36
CA GLY A 241 15.90 3.74 -16.00
C GLY A 241 14.76 3.22 -15.15
N GLU A 242 15.08 2.66 -14.01
CA GLU A 242 14.08 2.11 -13.08
C GLU A 242 13.14 3.21 -12.55
N PRO A 243 11.95 2.85 -12.04
CA PRO A 243 11.05 3.79 -11.38
C PRO A 243 11.75 4.48 -10.19
N GLY A 244 11.52 5.78 -9.99
CA GLY A 244 12.07 6.50 -8.84
C GLY A 244 13.53 6.96 -8.96
N VAL A 245 14.23 6.69 -10.08
CA VAL A 245 15.63 7.17 -10.26
C VAL A 245 15.72 8.65 -10.63
N GLY A 246 14.63 9.38 -10.79
CA GLY A 246 14.63 10.82 -11.09
C GLY A 246 14.67 11.17 -12.58
N LYS A 247 14.02 10.35 -13.45
CA LYS A 247 13.94 10.66 -14.90
C LYS A 247 13.24 11.99 -15.18
N SER A 248 12.16 12.27 -14.49
CA SER A 248 11.38 13.53 -14.64
C SER A 248 12.16 14.73 -14.13
N ALA A 249 12.96 14.57 -13.06
CA ALA A 249 13.85 15.61 -12.54
C ALA A 249 14.92 16.05 -13.57
N ILE A 250 15.35 15.18 -14.49
CA ILE A 250 16.27 15.56 -15.57
C ILE A 250 15.61 16.57 -16.52
N ALA A 251 14.32 16.41 -16.83
CA ALA A 251 13.59 17.36 -17.67
C ALA A 251 13.38 18.70 -16.94
N GLU A 252 13.09 18.66 -15.63
CA GLU A 252 13.01 19.85 -14.78
C GLU A 252 14.36 20.58 -14.67
N GLY A 253 15.44 19.83 -14.47
CA GLY A 253 16.80 20.37 -14.47
C GLY A 253 17.20 20.99 -15.79
N LEU A 254 16.77 20.43 -16.93
CA LEU A 254 16.96 21.05 -18.24
C LEU A 254 16.22 22.39 -18.33
N ALA A 255 14.96 22.46 -17.88
CA ALA A 255 14.17 23.69 -17.88
C ALA A 255 14.83 24.78 -17.01
N LEU A 256 15.30 24.44 -15.81
CA LEU A 256 16.07 25.34 -14.95
C LEU A 256 17.34 25.87 -15.64
N ARG A 257 18.09 25.00 -16.32
CA ARG A 257 19.30 25.43 -17.06
C ARG A 257 18.98 26.28 -18.28
N ILE A 258 17.85 26.08 -18.96
CA ILE A 258 17.40 26.92 -20.07
C ILE A 258 17.17 28.34 -19.56
N ILE A 259 16.47 28.52 -18.44
CA ILE A 259 16.21 29.83 -17.83
C ILE A 259 17.50 30.48 -17.37
N GLN A 260 18.38 29.73 -16.70
CA GLN A 260 19.68 30.22 -16.25
C GLN A 260 20.68 30.47 -17.42
N LYS A 261 20.27 30.15 -18.65
CA LYS A 261 21.14 30.25 -19.86
C LYS A 261 22.41 29.41 -19.76
N LYS A 262 22.40 28.33 -18.98
CA LYS A 262 23.51 27.38 -18.81
C LYS A 262 23.42 26.19 -19.77
N VAL A 263 22.88 26.41 -20.97
CA VAL A 263 22.73 25.43 -22.05
C VAL A 263 23.28 25.96 -23.36
N SER A 264 23.31 25.12 -24.40
CA SER A 264 23.71 25.53 -25.76
C SER A 264 22.77 26.65 -26.26
N ARG A 265 23.33 27.61 -27.02
CA ARG A 265 22.56 28.72 -27.61
C ARG A 265 21.35 28.27 -28.44
N VAL A 266 21.40 27.07 -29.01
CA VAL A 266 20.30 26.44 -29.78
C VAL A 266 19.05 26.21 -28.92
N LEU A 267 19.22 26.06 -27.60
CA LEU A 267 18.14 25.78 -26.64
C LEU A 267 17.65 27.04 -25.92
N TYR A 268 18.22 28.20 -26.19
CA TYR A 268 17.78 29.47 -25.57
C TYR A 268 16.35 29.79 -25.99
N GLY A 269 15.52 30.16 -25.03
CA GLY A 269 14.12 30.53 -25.24
C GLY A 269 13.22 29.37 -25.65
N LYS A 270 13.67 28.12 -25.51
CA LYS A 270 12.79 26.95 -25.67
C LYS A 270 12.00 26.71 -24.40
N ARG A 271 10.73 26.27 -24.59
CA ARG A 271 9.81 25.88 -23.52
C ARG A 271 9.78 24.36 -23.42
N VAL A 272 9.88 23.82 -22.21
CA VAL A 272 9.70 22.40 -21.93
C VAL A 272 8.30 22.19 -21.37
N ILE A 273 7.49 21.40 -22.07
CA ILE A 273 6.10 21.14 -21.69
C ILE A 273 5.95 19.62 -21.48
N THR A 274 5.48 19.22 -20.29
CA THR A 274 5.08 17.84 -20.01
C THR A 274 3.71 17.56 -20.59
N LEU A 275 3.55 16.52 -21.36
CA LEU A 275 2.25 16.08 -21.88
C LEU A 275 1.64 15.05 -20.93
N ASP A 276 0.41 15.32 -20.49
CA ASP A 276 -0.40 14.38 -19.73
C ASP A 276 -1.29 13.56 -20.68
N LEU A 277 -0.84 12.34 -20.95
CA LEU A 277 -1.58 11.42 -21.82
C LEU A 277 -2.90 10.96 -21.20
N ALA A 278 -2.95 10.85 -19.87
CA ALA A 278 -4.17 10.45 -19.16
C ALA A 278 -5.28 11.51 -19.34
N SER A 279 -4.92 12.80 -19.28
CA SER A 279 -5.87 13.90 -19.54
C SER A 279 -6.37 13.95 -20.99
N LEU A 280 -5.53 13.54 -21.96
CA LEU A 280 -5.96 13.45 -23.36
C LEU A 280 -7.00 12.35 -23.59
N VAL A 281 -6.87 11.23 -22.89
CA VAL A 281 -7.80 10.07 -22.97
C VAL A 281 -9.05 10.31 -22.12
N ALA A 282 -8.93 11.06 -21.02
CA ALA A 282 -10.04 11.28 -20.10
C ALA A 282 -11.23 11.95 -20.81
N GLY A 283 -12.42 11.36 -20.62
CA GLY A 283 -13.66 11.88 -21.20
C GLY A 283 -13.88 11.59 -22.69
N THR A 284 -12.97 10.88 -23.38
CA THR A 284 -13.21 10.43 -24.76
C THR A 284 -14.04 9.15 -24.74
N LYS A 285 -15.23 9.17 -25.34
CA LYS A 285 -16.10 7.98 -25.50
C LYS A 285 -15.76 7.19 -26.75
N TYR A 286 -15.16 7.82 -27.75
CA TYR A 286 -14.85 7.24 -29.06
C TYR A 286 -13.40 7.51 -29.44
N ARG A 287 -12.77 6.57 -30.13
CA ARG A 287 -11.41 6.65 -30.66
C ARG A 287 -11.13 7.95 -31.44
N GLY A 288 -12.07 8.41 -32.26
CA GLY A 288 -11.94 9.61 -33.07
C GLY A 288 -11.72 10.88 -32.27
N GLN A 289 -12.32 11.02 -31.08
CA GLN A 289 -12.16 12.18 -30.23
C GLN A 289 -10.75 12.31 -29.66
N PHE A 290 -10.12 11.19 -29.33
CA PHE A 290 -8.72 11.16 -28.91
C PHE A 290 -7.79 11.52 -30.07
N GLU A 291 -8.05 10.96 -31.26
CA GLU A 291 -7.26 11.24 -32.46
C GLU A 291 -7.35 12.73 -32.85
N GLU A 292 -8.52 13.35 -32.73
CA GLU A 292 -8.71 14.79 -32.96
C GLU A 292 -7.92 15.65 -31.98
N ARG A 293 -7.99 15.34 -30.67
CA ARG A 293 -7.23 16.06 -29.64
C ARG A 293 -5.72 15.91 -29.89
N MET A 294 -5.26 14.71 -30.18
CA MET A 294 -3.86 14.44 -30.47
C MET A 294 -3.41 15.20 -31.74
N LYS A 295 -4.22 15.22 -32.78
CA LYS A 295 -3.96 15.97 -34.00
C LYS A 295 -3.88 17.48 -33.75
N ALA A 296 -4.73 18.01 -32.88
CA ALA A 296 -4.68 19.42 -32.47
C ALA A 296 -3.37 19.73 -31.73
N VAL A 297 -2.95 18.89 -30.76
CA VAL A 297 -1.65 19.00 -30.07
C VAL A 297 -0.49 18.96 -31.08
N MET A 298 -0.51 18.02 -32.01
CA MET A 298 0.53 17.89 -33.03
C MET A 298 0.62 19.12 -33.95
N ASN A 299 -0.50 19.63 -34.41
CA ASN A 299 -0.55 20.84 -35.25
C ASN A 299 0.00 22.07 -34.50
N GLU A 300 -0.22 22.15 -33.17
CA GLU A 300 0.28 23.25 -32.35
C GLU A 300 1.78 23.15 -32.13
N LEU A 301 2.31 21.92 -31.95
CA LEU A 301 3.75 21.64 -31.86
C LEU A 301 4.48 21.93 -33.19
N GLU A 302 3.92 21.55 -34.34
CA GLU A 302 4.48 21.84 -35.67
C GLU A 302 4.60 23.34 -35.94
N LYS A 303 3.61 24.13 -35.49
CA LYS A 303 3.61 25.61 -35.62
C LYS A 303 4.60 26.28 -34.69
N ASN A 304 4.86 25.69 -33.53
CA ASN A 304 5.71 26.27 -32.47
C ASN A 304 6.98 25.46 -32.23
N ARG A 305 7.98 25.63 -33.08
CA ARG A 305 9.27 24.90 -33.00
C ARG A 305 10.12 25.20 -31.75
N ASN A 306 9.67 26.14 -30.92
CA ASN A 306 10.34 26.49 -29.66
C ASN A 306 9.93 25.59 -28.48
N ILE A 307 9.07 24.60 -28.72
CA ILE A 307 8.58 23.70 -27.69
C ILE A 307 9.39 22.39 -27.73
N ILE A 308 9.79 21.92 -26.56
CA ILE A 308 10.31 20.59 -26.31
C ILE A 308 9.25 19.85 -25.50
N LEU A 309 8.72 18.79 -26.05
CA LEU A 309 7.72 17.97 -25.40
C LEU A 309 8.40 16.96 -24.49
N PHE A 310 8.03 16.92 -23.22
CA PHE A 310 8.43 15.84 -22.31
C PHE A 310 7.24 14.88 -22.17
N ILE A 311 7.50 13.59 -22.39
CA ILE A 311 6.49 12.54 -22.27
C ILE A 311 7.03 11.52 -21.27
N ASP A 312 6.42 11.49 -20.10
CA ASP A 312 6.67 10.43 -19.14
C ASP A 312 5.92 9.16 -19.56
N GLU A 313 6.47 8.01 -19.23
CA GLU A 313 5.92 6.72 -19.64
C GLU A 313 5.59 6.63 -21.13
N ILE A 314 6.54 7.03 -22.00
CA ILE A 314 6.34 7.12 -23.45
C ILE A 314 5.88 5.78 -24.08
N HIS A 315 6.10 4.65 -23.42
CA HIS A 315 5.63 3.34 -23.85
C HIS A 315 4.09 3.27 -23.92
N THR A 316 3.38 4.09 -23.15
CA THR A 316 1.91 4.17 -23.18
C THR A 316 1.37 4.65 -24.53
N ILE A 317 2.18 5.40 -25.30
CA ILE A 317 1.85 5.82 -26.67
C ILE A 317 1.91 4.64 -27.66
N VAL A 318 2.81 3.67 -27.44
CA VAL A 318 3.16 2.61 -28.41
C VAL A 318 2.26 1.39 -28.33
N GLY A 319 1.27 1.38 -27.47
CA GLY A 319 0.33 0.29 -27.43
C GLY A 319 0.23 -0.41 -26.09
N ALA A 320 -0.34 0.25 -25.17
CA ALA A 320 -1.02 -0.41 -24.06
C ALA A 320 -2.27 -1.13 -24.58
N GLY A 321 -2.11 -2.13 -25.44
CA GLY A 321 -3.24 -2.77 -26.06
C GLY A 321 -2.96 -4.14 -26.63
N GLY A 322 -2.96 -5.14 -25.74
CA GLY A 322 -3.18 -6.53 -26.09
C GLY A 322 -4.65 -6.88 -26.38
N ALA A 323 -5.58 -5.95 -26.32
CA ALA A 323 -6.97 -6.15 -26.68
C ALA A 323 -7.31 -5.40 -27.98
N THR A 324 -7.95 -6.08 -28.91
CA THR A 324 -8.46 -5.54 -30.16
C THR A 324 -9.24 -4.23 -29.93
N GLY A 325 -8.61 -3.07 -30.19
CA GLY A 325 -9.24 -1.76 -30.04
C GLY A 325 -8.43 -0.68 -29.30
N SER A 326 -7.17 -0.95 -28.91
CA SER A 326 -6.35 0.00 -28.19
C SER A 326 -5.87 1.15 -29.08
N LEU A 327 -5.80 2.32 -28.45
CA LEU A 327 -5.40 3.60 -29.02
C LEU A 327 -3.92 3.58 -29.44
N ASP A 328 -3.62 3.38 -30.71
CA ASP A 328 -2.24 3.44 -31.22
C ASP A 328 -1.91 4.88 -31.63
N ALA A 329 -1.56 5.70 -30.62
CA ALA A 329 -1.12 7.08 -30.86
C ALA A 329 0.25 7.14 -31.55
N SER A 330 1.02 6.06 -31.54
CA SER A 330 2.37 6.04 -32.10
C SER A 330 2.38 6.34 -33.61
N ASN A 331 1.38 5.91 -34.33
CA ASN A 331 1.25 6.16 -35.77
C ASN A 331 1.10 7.65 -36.11
N MET A 332 0.58 8.45 -35.18
CA MET A 332 0.46 9.90 -35.35
C MET A 332 1.77 10.62 -35.05
N PHE A 333 2.55 10.17 -34.06
CA PHE A 333 3.84 10.74 -33.69
C PHE A 333 4.96 10.38 -34.68
N LYS A 334 4.96 9.16 -35.22
CA LYS A 334 6.03 8.63 -36.11
C LYS A 334 6.37 9.57 -37.27
N PRO A 335 5.41 10.11 -38.05
CA PRO A 335 5.72 11.02 -39.16
C PRO A 335 6.37 12.32 -38.72
N ALA A 336 5.87 12.97 -37.68
CA ALA A 336 6.38 14.25 -37.19
C ALA A 336 7.77 14.13 -36.57
N LEU A 337 8.01 13.08 -35.79
CA LEU A 337 9.35 12.73 -35.27
C LEU A 337 10.29 12.36 -36.43
N ALA A 338 9.80 11.73 -37.48
CA ALA A 338 10.59 11.36 -38.63
C ALA A 338 11.09 12.58 -39.41
N ARG A 339 10.23 13.59 -39.58
CA ARG A 339 10.55 14.84 -40.28
C ARG A 339 11.37 15.79 -39.41
N GLY A 340 11.47 15.53 -38.11
CA GLY A 340 12.14 16.42 -37.16
C GLY A 340 11.38 17.72 -36.87
N GLU A 341 10.10 17.73 -37.09
CA GLU A 341 9.19 18.85 -36.86
C GLU A 341 8.93 19.07 -35.38
N ILE A 342 9.01 18.00 -34.59
CA ILE A 342 8.81 17.97 -33.14
C ILE A 342 10.09 17.52 -32.45
N GLN A 343 10.42 18.15 -31.34
CA GLN A 343 11.43 17.71 -30.39
C GLN A 343 10.77 17.11 -29.16
N CYS A 344 11.14 15.88 -28.82
CA CYS A 344 10.55 15.13 -27.72
C CYS A 344 11.63 14.53 -26.81
N ILE A 345 11.42 14.61 -25.51
CA ILE A 345 12.17 13.86 -24.49
C ILE A 345 11.20 12.78 -23.99
N GLY A 346 11.53 11.51 -24.17
CA GLY A 346 10.76 10.40 -23.61
C GLY A 346 11.40 9.88 -22.34
N ALA A 347 10.58 9.37 -21.42
CA ALA A 347 11.04 8.62 -20.26
C ALA A 347 10.32 7.26 -20.21
N THR A 348 11.05 6.19 -19.85
CA THR A 348 10.50 4.83 -19.74
C THR A 348 11.38 3.95 -18.85
N THR A 349 10.91 2.78 -18.49
CA THR A 349 11.72 1.76 -17.83
C THR A 349 12.44 0.86 -18.85
N LEU A 350 13.46 0.10 -18.39
CA LEU A 350 14.20 -0.80 -19.26
C LEU A 350 13.31 -1.92 -19.82
N ASN A 351 12.43 -2.47 -18.99
CA ASN A 351 11.50 -3.54 -19.38
C ASN A 351 10.51 -3.06 -20.45
N GLU A 352 9.88 -1.92 -20.22
CA GLU A 352 8.91 -1.33 -21.14
C GLU A 352 9.56 -0.87 -22.44
N TYR A 353 10.80 -0.37 -22.35
CA TYR A 353 11.60 -0.07 -23.53
C TYR A 353 11.76 -1.30 -24.44
N SER A 354 12.18 -2.43 -23.85
CA SER A 354 12.41 -3.68 -24.61
C SER A 354 11.11 -4.30 -25.14
N GLN A 355 10.00 -4.15 -24.39
CA GLN A 355 8.72 -4.71 -24.80
C GLN A 355 8.01 -3.91 -25.90
N HIS A 356 8.07 -2.59 -25.85
CA HIS A 356 7.24 -1.70 -26.67
C HIS A 356 8.05 -0.88 -27.68
N ILE A 357 9.16 -0.26 -27.30
CA ILE A 357 9.88 0.70 -28.15
C ILE A 357 10.93 0.00 -29.04
N GLU A 358 11.69 -0.93 -28.49
CA GLU A 358 12.75 -1.64 -29.20
C GLU A 358 12.19 -2.52 -30.34
N LYS A 359 11.02 -3.07 -30.17
CA LYS A 359 10.31 -3.86 -31.19
C LYS A 359 9.79 -2.99 -32.35
N ASP A 360 9.58 -1.70 -32.11
CA ASP A 360 9.17 -0.75 -33.13
C ASP A 360 10.39 -0.05 -33.74
N GLY A 361 10.97 -0.65 -34.77
CA GLY A 361 12.17 -0.11 -35.43
C GLY A 361 12.02 1.30 -36.01
N ALA A 362 10.80 1.80 -36.19
CA ALA A 362 10.56 3.17 -36.63
C ALA A 362 10.79 4.18 -35.50
N LEU A 363 10.35 3.86 -34.28
CA LEU A 363 10.58 4.68 -33.10
C LEU A 363 12.02 4.56 -32.60
N GLU A 364 12.57 3.37 -32.52
CA GLU A 364 13.95 3.14 -32.06
C GLU A 364 14.97 3.98 -32.86
N ARG A 365 14.80 4.08 -34.17
CA ARG A 365 15.69 4.89 -35.01
C ARG A 365 15.56 6.40 -34.78
N ARG A 366 14.55 6.88 -34.09
CA ARG A 366 14.25 8.31 -33.86
C ARG A 366 14.71 8.78 -32.50
N PHE A 367 14.75 7.88 -31.53
CA PHE A 367 15.19 8.19 -30.17
C PHE A 367 16.66 7.82 -29.95
N GLN A 368 17.33 8.62 -29.11
CA GLN A 368 18.68 8.33 -28.64
C GLN A 368 18.61 7.93 -27.16
N LYS A 369 19.02 6.72 -26.87
CA LYS A 369 19.00 6.16 -25.51
C LYS A 369 19.97 6.90 -24.59
N ILE A 370 19.52 7.19 -23.36
CA ILE A 370 20.29 7.67 -22.22
C ILE A 370 19.90 6.80 -21.04
N LEU A 371 20.86 6.03 -20.52
CA LEU A 371 20.65 5.25 -19.32
C LEU A 371 20.73 6.18 -18.11
N VAL A 372 19.73 6.08 -17.22
CA VAL A 372 19.65 6.81 -15.96
C VAL A 372 19.76 5.79 -14.84
N GLU A 373 20.90 5.77 -14.18
CA GLU A 373 21.16 4.89 -13.05
C GLU A 373 20.67 5.51 -11.74
N GLU A 374 20.55 4.71 -10.68
CA GLU A 374 20.24 5.22 -9.35
C GLU A 374 21.35 6.16 -8.85
N THR A 375 20.99 7.11 -7.98
CA THR A 375 21.95 8.02 -7.38
C THR A 375 22.79 7.31 -6.31
N SER A 376 24.05 7.72 -6.16
CA SER A 376 24.90 7.28 -5.06
C SER A 376 24.37 7.79 -3.72
N LYS A 377 24.83 7.19 -2.60
CA LYS A 377 24.47 7.65 -1.25
C LYS A 377 24.78 9.12 -1.04
N ASP A 378 26.00 9.52 -1.38
CA ASP A 378 26.49 10.88 -1.17
C ASP A 378 25.69 11.90 -2.00
N GLU A 379 25.42 11.58 -3.27
CA GLU A 379 24.57 12.41 -4.14
C GLU A 379 23.14 12.50 -3.60
N THR A 380 22.60 11.39 -3.05
CA THR A 380 21.24 11.40 -2.47
C THR A 380 21.17 12.27 -1.22
N VAL A 381 22.18 12.22 -0.34
CA VAL A 381 22.25 13.11 0.83
C VAL A 381 22.29 14.56 0.40
N GLU A 382 23.06 14.88 -0.66
CA GLU A 382 23.12 16.24 -1.20
C GLU A 382 21.77 16.68 -1.80
N ILE A 383 21.07 15.78 -2.50
CA ILE A 383 19.69 16.02 -2.97
C ILE A 383 18.79 16.35 -1.79
N LEU A 384 18.77 15.52 -0.74
CA LEU A 384 17.93 15.74 0.43
C LEU A 384 18.24 17.08 1.12
N ARG A 385 19.50 17.47 1.24
CA ARG A 385 19.88 18.79 1.78
C ARG A 385 19.32 19.95 0.97
N ASN A 386 19.28 19.82 -0.35
CA ASN A 386 18.76 20.90 -1.21
C ASN A 386 17.23 21.00 -1.22
N ILE A 387 16.52 19.92 -0.95
CA ILE A 387 15.04 19.93 -0.87
C ILE A 387 14.53 20.12 0.55
N LYS A 388 15.39 19.96 1.58
CA LYS A 388 15.09 20.03 3.00
C LYS A 388 14.19 21.21 3.37
N ASP A 389 14.55 22.43 3.00
CA ASP A 389 13.84 23.65 3.39
C ASP A 389 12.38 23.67 2.95
N ARG A 390 12.06 23.02 1.82
CA ARG A 390 10.68 22.93 1.31
C ARG A 390 9.84 21.96 2.13
N TYR A 391 10.41 20.79 2.46
CA TYR A 391 9.74 19.81 3.33
C TYR A 391 9.60 20.32 4.77
N GLU A 392 10.62 21.02 5.30
CA GLU A 392 10.53 21.70 6.60
C GLU A 392 9.40 22.75 6.63
N SER A 393 9.25 23.51 5.54
CA SER A 393 8.18 24.50 5.44
C SER A 393 6.81 23.88 5.26
N HIS A 394 6.73 22.72 4.57
CA HIS A 394 5.47 22.03 4.33
C HIS A 394 4.93 21.35 5.60
N HIS A 395 5.80 20.60 6.30
CA HIS A 395 5.42 19.85 7.51
C HIS A 395 5.60 20.63 8.81
N ASN A 396 6.15 21.84 8.74
CA ASN A 396 6.46 22.66 9.92
C ASN A 396 7.38 21.95 10.92
N VAL A 397 8.42 21.28 10.44
CA VAL A 397 9.43 20.54 11.21
C VAL A 397 10.83 21.02 10.85
N ASN A 398 11.85 20.61 11.63
CA ASN A 398 13.25 20.77 11.28
C ASN A 398 13.91 19.39 11.22
N TYR A 399 14.64 19.11 10.15
CA TYR A 399 15.41 17.87 10.02
C TYR A 399 16.86 18.09 10.45
N THR A 400 17.42 17.18 11.25
CA THR A 400 18.86 17.18 11.53
C THR A 400 19.65 16.63 10.35
N ASP A 401 20.93 16.98 10.22
CA ASP A 401 21.77 16.41 9.16
C ASP A 401 21.96 14.89 9.31
N GLU A 402 21.96 14.41 10.57
CA GLU A 402 21.98 12.98 10.90
C GLU A 402 20.72 12.28 10.41
N ALA A 403 19.54 12.90 10.55
CA ALA A 403 18.29 12.38 10.03
C ALA A 403 18.33 12.25 8.49
N LEU A 404 18.91 13.21 7.76
CA LEU A 404 19.06 13.11 6.29
C LEU A 404 19.94 11.93 5.88
N VAL A 405 21.06 11.72 6.58
CA VAL A 405 21.94 10.58 6.34
C VAL A 405 21.18 9.27 6.67
N ALA A 406 20.46 9.24 7.78
CA ALA A 406 19.67 8.10 8.19
C ALA A 406 18.57 7.76 7.16
N CYS A 407 17.87 8.76 6.56
CA CYS A 407 16.92 8.53 5.47
C CYS A 407 17.55 7.74 4.31
N VAL A 408 18.78 8.08 3.93
CA VAL A 408 19.48 7.41 2.81
C VAL A 408 19.95 6.02 3.22
N GLU A 409 20.64 5.88 4.36
CA GLU A 409 21.21 4.62 4.79
C GLU A 409 20.14 3.58 5.12
N LEU A 410 19.11 3.98 5.88
CA LEU A 410 18.04 3.08 6.28
C LEU A 410 17.15 2.70 5.10
N SER A 411 16.78 3.65 4.24
CA SER A 411 15.98 3.33 3.05
C SER A 411 16.74 2.43 2.08
N GLN A 412 18.05 2.65 1.88
CA GLN A 412 18.85 1.79 1.02
C GLN A 412 18.97 0.37 1.57
N ARG A 413 19.11 0.22 2.90
CA ARG A 413 19.29 -1.07 3.55
C ARG A 413 17.99 -1.85 3.65
N TYR A 414 16.87 -1.18 3.90
CA TYR A 414 15.62 -1.84 4.29
C TYR A 414 14.53 -1.77 3.23
N ILE A 415 14.52 -0.74 2.34
CA ILE A 415 13.57 -0.63 1.24
C ILE A 415 14.23 -1.12 -0.03
N THR A 416 13.91 -2.35 -0.44
CA THR A 416 14.56 -3.05 -1.56
C THR A 416 13.77 -3.02 -2.86
N ASP A 417 12.51 -2.62 -2.82
CA ASP A 417 11.58 -2.59 -3.95
C ASP A 417 11.58 -1.26 -4.72
N ARG A 418 12.30 -0.25 -4.22
CA ARG A 418 12.44 1.08 -4.81
C ARG A 418 13.90 1.50 -4.90
N PHE A 419 14.16 2.52 -5.71
CA PHE A 419 15.51 3.02 -6.01
C PHE A 419 15.74 4.41 -5.40
N LEU A 420 17.01 4.75 -5.17
CA LEU A 420 17.41 6.09 -4.79
C LEU A 420 17.29 7.04 -6.01
N PRO A 421 16.86 8.32 -5.80
CA PRO A 421 16.64 8.99 -4.51
C PRO A 421 15.21 8.86 -3.94
N ASP A 422 14.26 8.35 -4.70
CA ASP A 422 12.81 8.36 -4.41
C ASP A 422 12.47 7.79 -3.02
N LYS A 423 12.97 6.59 -2.70
CA LYS A 423 12.74 5.95 -1.40
C LYS A 423 13.29 6.72 -0.20
N ALA A 424 14.35 7.52 -0.39
CA ALA A 424 14.88 8.36 0.67
C ALA A 424 14.07 9.65 0.84
N ILE A 425 13.52 10.18 -0.27
CA ILE A 425 12.60 11.32 -0.26
C ILE A 425 11.28 10.91 0.41
N ASP A 426 10.75 9.73 0.08
CA ASP A 426 9.53 9.21 0.72
C ASP A 426 9.73 9.06 2.24
N ALA A 427 10.88 8.53 2.68
CA ALA A 427 11.17 8.40 4.11
C ALA A 427 11.26 9.78 4.81
N LEU A 428 11.81 10.78 4.13
CA LEU A 428 11.87 12.16 4.63
C LEU A 428 10.45 12.76 4.75
N ASP A 429 9.65 12.64 3.71
CA ASP A 429 8.28 13.18 3.64
C ASP A 429 7.37 12.56 4.69
N GLU A 430 7.37 11.24 4.80
CA GLU A 430 6.55 10.51 5.77
C GLU A 430 6.98 10.80 7.21
N SER A 431 8.29 10.98 7.46
CA SER A 431 8.79 11.34 8.80
C SER A 431 8.36 12.73 9.23
N GLY A 432 8.39 13.70 8.31
CA GLY A 432 7.89 15.05 8.57
C GLY A 432 6.39 15.07 8.84
N SER A 433 5.62 14.36 8.02
CA SER A 433 4.17 14.22 8.19
C SER A 433 3.83 13.61 9.55
N ARG A 434 4.50 12.53 9.93
CA ARG A 434 4.29 11.86 11.22
C ARG A 434 4.66 12.73 12.41
N ALA A 435 5.81 13.41 12.34
CA ALA A 435 6.24 14.32 13.38
C ALA A 435 5.24 15.46 13.57
N HIS A 436 4.70 15.99 12.48
CA HIS A 436 3.66 17.02 12.50
C HIS A 436 2.37 16.51 13.17
N ILE A 437 1.86 15.33 12.76
CA ILE A 437 0.63 14.74 13.30
C ILE A 437 0.77 14.41 14.80
N ASN A 438 1.89 13.81 15.19
CA ASN A 438 2.11 13.40 16.59
C ASN A 438 2.26 14.58 17.55
N ASN A 439 2.63 15.75 17.06
CA ASN A 439 2.81 16.96 17.87
C ASN A 439 1.71 18.00 17.65
N MET A 440 0.60 17.63 17.01
CA MET A 440 -0.61 18.45 16.96
C MET A 440 -1.38 18.35 18.28
N ASP A 441 -0.77 18.79 19.38
CA ASP A 441 -1.52 19.01 20.61
C ASP A 441 -2.40 20.26 20.42
N VAL A 442 -3.70 20.01 20.23
CA VAL A 442 -4.68 21.10 20.17
C VAL A 442 -4.82 21.68 21.57
N PRO A 443 -4.60 23.00 21.79
CA PRO A 443 -4.74 23.60 23.09
C PRO A 443 -6.13 23.34 23.68
N GLU A 444 -6.20 23.05 24.96
CA GLU A 444 -7.47 22.79 25.67
C GLU A 444 -8.48 23.93 25.50
N ASP A 445 -8.00 25.17 25.40
CA ASP A 445 -8.83 26.34 25.14
C ASP A 445 -9.59 26.26 23.81
N VAL A 446 -8.95 25.75 22.75
CA VAL A 446 -9.58 25.60 21.42
C VAL A 446 -10.66 24.50 21.49
N ILE A 447 -10.34 23.36 22.13
CA ILE A 447 -11.27 22.25 22.30
C ILE A 447 -12.50 22.69 23.13
N LEU A 448 -12.27 23.48 24.19
CA LEU A 448 -13.35 24.01 25.02
C LEU A 448 -14.24 25.00 24.25
N MET A 449 -13.63 25.87 23.42
CA MET A 449 -14.39 26.82 22.58
C MET A 449 -15.17 26.11 21.47
N GLU A 450 -14.62 25.07 20.87
CA GLU A 450 -15.35 24.24 19.88
C GLU A 450 -16.56 23.56 20.52
N LYS A 451 -16.40 23.00 21.71
CA LYS A 451 -17.51 22.40 22.45
C LYS A 451 -18.57 23.44 22.83
N GLN A 452 -18.15 24.63 23.30
CA GLN A 452 -19.10 25.73 23.60
C GLN A 452 -19.85 26.18 22.35
N LEU A 453 -19.18 26.20 21.18
CA LEU A 453 -19.84 26.56 19.91
C LEU A 453 -20.89 25.52 19.52
N GLU A 454 -20.59 24.22 19.73
CA GLU A 454 -21.52 23.13 19.45
C GLU A 454 -22.73 23.19 20.39
N ASP A 455 -22.50 23.40 21.70
CA ASP A 455 -23.58 23.58 22.70
C ASP A 455 -24.50 24.76 22.35
N VAL A 456 -23.93 25.91 21.97
CA VAL A 456 -24.71 27.11 21.55
C VAL A 456 -25.51 26.83 20.28
N ARG A 457 -24.93 26.09 19.31
CA ARG A 457 -25.63 25.68 18.08
C ARG A 457 -26.79 24.73 18.38
N GLU A 458 -26.61 23.76 19.27
CA GLU A 458 -27.68 22.87 19.68
C GLU A 458 -28.81 23.59 20.41
N LEU A 459 -28.48 24.48 21.35
CA LEU A 459 -29.44 25.34 22.05
C LEU A 459 -30.19 26.21 21.05
N LYS A 460 -29.50 26.89 20.13
CA LYS A 460 -30.13 27.71 19.09
C LYS A 460 -31.12 26.90 18.26
N ASN A 461 -30.74 25.70 17.82
CA ASN A 461 -31.60 24.83 17.05
C ASN A 461 -32.82 24.37 17.84
N SER A 462 -32.69 24.11 19.15
CA SER A 462 -33.78 23.74 20.04
C SER A 462 -34.78 24.87 20.26
N VAL A 463 -34.26 26.12 20.39
CA VAL A 463 -35.08 27.35 20.60
C VAL A 463 -35.79 27.74 19.28
N VAL A 464 -35.16 27.59 18.13
CA VAL A 464 -35.78 27.78 16.81
C VAL A 464 -36.94 26.77 16.61
N LYS A 465 -36.76 25.49 16.99
CA LYS A 465 -37.87 24.51 16.96
C LYS A 465 -39.04 24.89 17.84
N LYS A 466 -38.78 25.62 18.94
CA LYS A 466 -39.82 26.12 19.86
C LYS A 466 -40.40 27.48 19.45
N GLN A 467 -40.04 28.02 18.27
CA GLN A 467 -40.52 29.32 17.69
C GLN A 467 -40.23 30.58 18.55
N LYS A 468 -39.23 30.52 19.44
CA LYS A 468 -38.81 31.64 20.26
C LYS A 468 -37.70 32.46 19.55
N TYR A 469 -38.11 33.32 18.64
CA TYR A 469 -37.20 34.05 17.74
C TYR A 469 -36.31 35.07 18.45
N GLU A 470 -36.76 35.72 19.55
CA GLU A 470 -35.90 36.66 20.30
C GLU A 470 -34.77 35.96 21.06
N GLU A 471 -35.05 34.82 21.65
CA GLU A 471 -34.00 34.03 22.32
C GLU A 471 -33.01 33.43 21.27
N ALA A 472 -33.51 33.05 20.10
CA ALA A 472 -32.68 32.55 19.00
C ALA A 472 -31.77 33.67 18.41
N ALA A 473 -32.20 34.91 18.41
CA ALA A 473 -31.37 36.07 17.99
C ALA A 473 -30.21 36.30 18.96
N LYS A 474 -30.43 36.23 20.26
CA LYS A 474 -29.36 36.32 21.30
C LYS A 474 -28.33 35.22 21.16
N LEU A 475 -28.79 34.00 21.00
CA LEU A 475 -27.91 32.81 20.82
C LEU A 475 -27.10 32.91 19.51
N ARG A 476 -27.62 33.54 18.46
CA ARG A 476 -26.88 33.85 17.22
C ARG A 476 -25.77 34.87 17.43
N ASP A 477 -25.98 35.86 18.28
CA ASP A 477 -24.95 36.83 18.61
C ASP A 477 -23.86 36.21 19.48
N ASP A 478 -24.26 35.31 20.41
CA ASP A 478 -23.32 34.55 21.23
C ASP A 478 -22.52 33.55 20.37
N GLU A 479 -23.18 32.87 19.39
CA GLU A 479 -22.49 32.01 18.42
C GLU A 479 -21.41 32.80 17.67
N LYS A 480 -21.72 33.96 17.14
CA LYS A 480 -20.73 34.80 16.44
C LYS A 480 -19.59 35.27 17.31
N ARG A 481 -19.85 35.52 18.59
CA ARG A 481 -18.80 35.91 19.55
C ARG A 481 -17.86 34.73 19.84
N VAL A 482 -18.40 33.54 20.04
CA VAL A 482 -17.60 32.33 20.27
C VAL A 482 -16.83 31.98 19.03
N GLU A 483 -17.45 32.05 17.84
CA GLU A 483 -16.79 31.80 16.55
C GLU A 483 -15.61 32.74 16.29
N LYS A 484 -15.78 34.04 16.62
CA LYS A 484 -14.68 35.00 16.50
C LYS A 484 -13.52 34.70 17.46
N LYS A 485 -13.83 34.36 18.73
CA LYS A 485 -12.83 33.97 19.70
C LYS A 485 -12.10 32.70 19.32
N LEU A 486 -12.84 31.70 18.79
CA LEU A 486 -12.27 30.46 18.27
C LEU A 486 -11.30 30.74 17.11
N PHE A 487 -11.70 31.58 16.17
CA PHE A 487 -10.85 31.97 15.04
C PHE A 487 -9.57 32.70 15.50
N GLU A 488 -9.67 33.60 16.47
CA GLU A 488 -8.51 34.28 17.06
C GLU A 488 -7.60 33.32 17.84
N ALA A 489 -8.16 32.32 18.54
CA ALA A 489 -7.41 31.30 19.23
C ALA A 489 -6.72 30.32 18.25
N GLN A 490 -7.41 29.90 17.21
CA GLN A 490 -6.86 29.06 16.14
C GLN A 490 -5.72 29.76 15.40
N ASN A 491 -5.86 31.06 15.10
CA ASN A 491 -4.79 31.83 14.46
C ASN A 491 -3.56 31.97 15.36
N ARG A 492 -3.75 32.22 16.66
CA ARG A 492 -2.63 32.27 17.64
C ARG A 492 -1.93 30.91 17.72
N TRP A 493 -2.68 29.84 17.85
CA TRP A 493 -2.12 28.50 17.87
C TRP A 493 -1.35 28.17 16.57
N HIS A 494 -1.88 28.57 15.42
CA HIS A 494 -1.21 28.38 14.14
C HIS A 494 0.08 29.21 14.00
N GLU A 495 0.14 30.42 14.55
CA GLU A 495 1.36 31.22 14.61
C GLU A 495 2.38 30.65 15.61
N GLU A 496 1.93 30.21 16.78
CA GLU A 496 2.78 29.55 17.77
C GLU A 496 3.34 28.21 17.27
N SER A 497 2.52 27.43 16.58
CA SER A 497 2.98 26.16 15.97
C SER A 497 4.02 26.37 14.87
N LYS A 498 3.96 27.48 14.13
CA LYS A 498 5.00 27.86 13.15
C LYS A 498 6.32 28.24 13.77
N LEU A 499 6.30 28.78 14.99
CA LEU A 499 7.50 29.18 15.73
C LEU A 499 8.16 27.97 16.43
N ASN A 500 7.36 27.02 16.92
CA ASN A 500 7.83 25.82 17.62
C ASN A 500 7.89 24.63 16.66
N ARG A 501 8.89 24.61 15.77
CA ARG A 501 9.12 23.49 14.87
C ARG A 501 9.69 22.29 15.62
N VAL A 502 9.12 21.15 15.40
CA VAL A 502 9.60 19.87 15.94
C VAL A 502 10.84 19.43 15.19
N THR A 503 11.87 18.99 15.90
CA THR A 503 13.07 18.42 15.27
C THR A 503 12.87 16.94 15.01
N VAL A 504 13.17 16.52 13.78
CA VAL A 504 13.15 15.12 13.34
C VAL A 504 14.57 14.58 13.42
N ASP A 505 14.75 13.58 14.30
CA ASP A 505 16.02 12.91 14.56
C ASP A 505 16.12 11.56 13.85
N GLU A 506 17.29 10.92 13.89
CA GLU A 506 17.57 9.59 13.35
C GLU A 506 16.59 8.53 13.88
N ASP A 507 16.24 8.58 15.17
CA ASP A 507 15.32 7.61 15.78
C ASP A 507 13.91 7.70 15.18
N GLN A 508 13.42 8.89 14.86
CA GLN A 508 12.12 9.09 14.21
C GLN A 508 12.13 8.60 12.77
N ILE A 509 13.23 8.79 12.03
CA ILE A 509 13.40 8.20 10.70
C ILE A 509 13.38 6.68 10.77
N ALA A 510 14.09 6.11 11.77
CA ALA A 510 14.10 4.67 11.96
C ALA A 510 12.71 4.12 12.30
N ASP A 511 11.88 4.87 13.06
CA ASP A 511 10.47 4.53 13.32
C ASP A 511 9.64 4.48 12.05
N VAL A 512 9.83 5.45 11.16
CA VAL A 512 9.10 5.53 9.89
C VAL A 512 9.51 4.40 8.96
N VAL A 513 10.82 4.19 8.77
CA VAL A 513 11.31 3.07 7.95
C VAL A 513 10.84 1.73 8.52
N SER A 514 10.75 1.61 9.84
CA SER A 514 10.18 0.43 10.51
C SER A 514 8.72 0.20 10.12
N MET A 515 7.91 1.25 10.09
CA MET A 515 6.52 1.14 9.67
C MET A 515 6.35 0.82 8.19
N MET A 516 7.15 1.49 7.31
CA MET A 516 7.12 1.24 5.87
C MET A 516 7.47 -0.20 5.51
N THR A 517 8.42 -0.78 6.25
CA THR A 517 8.99 -2.11 5.95
C THR A 517 8.46 -3.23 6.84
N ASN A 518 7.70 -2.91 7.90
CA ASN A 518 7.35 -3.82 9.00
C ASN A 518 8.57 -4.46 9.69
N ILE A 519 9.70 -3.75 9.72
CA ILE A 519 10.94 -4.19 10.36
C ILE A 519 11.17 -3.32 11.57
N PRO A 520 11.37 -3.84 12.78
CA PRO A 520 11.60 -3.05 13.97
C PRO A 520 13.00 -2.38 13.99
N VAL A 521 13.19 -1.39 13.11
CA VAL A 521 14.50 -0.72 12.90
C VAL A 521 14.99 0.01 14.14
N ASN A 522 14.11 0.61 14.94
CA ASN A 522 14.47 1.36 16.15
C ASN A 522 15.07 0.51 17.24
N LYS A 523 14.61 -0.73 17.33
CA LYS A 523 15.16 -1.68 18.29
C LYS A 523 16.53 -2.21 17.84
N ILE A 524 16.90 -1.94 16.60
CA ILE A 524 18.14 -2.43 15.98
C ILE A 524 19.33 -1.58 16.37
N LEU A 525 19.18 -0.26 16.52
CA LEU A 525 20.34 0.65 16.74
C LEU A 525 20.85 0.67 18.18
N SER A 526 19.98 0.72 19.19
CA SER A 526 20.43 0.90 20.60
C SER A 526 20.28 -0.36 21.47
N THR A 527 19.26 -1.18 21.23
CA THR A 527 18.98 -2.39 22.03
C THR A 527 19.52 -3.67 21.42
N GLU A 528 19.91 -3.69 20.13
CA GLU A 528 20.43 -4.89 19.48
C GLU A 528 21.70 -5.44 20.16
N ARG A 529 22.66 -4.59 20.52
CA ARG A 529 23.86 -5.04 21.22
C ARG A 529 23.53 -5.79 22.52
N ASN A 530 22.57 -5.26 23.28
CA ASN A 530 22.13 -5.88 24.54
C ASN A 530 21.24 -7.10 24.30
N LYS A 531 20.38 -7.10 23.27
CA LYS A 531 19.58 -8.27 22.89
C LYS A 531 20.45 -9.37 22.30
N LEU A 532 21.39 -9.06 21.40
CA LEU A 532 22.30 -10.01 20.80
C LEU A 532 23.26 -10.63 21.83
N SER A 533 23.67 -9.90 22.88
CA SER A 533 24.46 -10.47 23.96
C SER A 533 23.66 -11.45 24.82
N LYS A 534 22.36 -11.24 25.00
CA LYS A 534 21.45 -12.09 25.77
C LYS A 534 20.80 -13.21 24.93
N LEU A 535 20.88 -13.11 23.60
CA LEU A 535 20.20 -14.01 22.66
C LEU A 535 20.58 -15.49 22.90
N GLU A 536 21.85 -15.74 23.16
CA GLU A 536 22.34 -17.10 23.45
C GLU A 536 21.62 -17.71 24.65
N LYS A 537 21.47 -16.94 25.73
CA LYS A 537 20.79 -17.40 26.94
C LYS A 537 19.31 -17.63 26.70
N ILE A 538 18.63 -16.71 26.04
CA ILE A 538 17.19 -16.82 25.73
C ILE A 538 16.90 -18.05 24.89
N ILE A 539 17.72 -18.31 23.87
CA ILE A 539 17.54 -19.48 23.01
C ILE A 539 17.84 -20.78 23.77
N LYS A 540 18.88 -20.80 24.64
CA LYS A 540 19.21 -22.00 25.47
C LYS A 540 18.10 -22.33 26.46
N ASP A 541 17.39 -21.34 26.99
CA ASP A 541 16.25 -21.58 27.87
C ASP A 541 15.05 -22.18 27.12
N LYS A 542 14.90 -21.91 25.82
CA LYS A 542 13.82 -22.46 24.97
C LYS A 542 14.18 -23.74 24.23
N ILE A 543 15.48 -23.98 23.97
CA ILE A 543 15.99 -25.13 23.24
C ILE A 543 16.88 -25.95 24.18
N ILE A 544 16.38 -27.08 24.63
CA ILE A 544 17.07 -27.90 25.63
C ILE A 544 18.00 -28.90 24.94
N GLY A 545 19.20 -29.11 25.51
CA GLY A 545 20.14 -30.13 25.08
C GLY A 545 20.96 -29.84 23.82
N GLN A 546 20.91 -28.60 23.30
CA GLN A 546 21.63 -28.25 22.08
C GLN A 546 22.53 -27.01 22.27
N ASP A 547 23.18 -26.90 23.41
CA ASP A 547 23.94 -25.70 23.81
C ASP A 547 25.06 -25.33 22.83
N GLU A 548 25.78 -26.32 22.27
CA GLU A 548 26.84 -26.11 21.29
C GLU A 548 26.28 -25.60 19.95
N ALA A 549 25.16 -26.19 19.51
CA ALA A 549 24.50 -25.80 18.28
C ALA A 549 24.00 -24.32 18.36
N VAL A 550 23.34 -23.96 19.46
CA VAL A 550 22.86 -22.60 19.72
C VAL A 550 24.04 -21.60 19.75
N SER A 551 25.13 -21.95 20.45
CA SER A 551 26.31 -21.07 20.54
C SER A 551 26.94 -20.79 19.18
N LYS A 552 27.06 -21.79 18.30
CA LYS A 552 27.59 -21.65 16.93
C LYS A 552 26.68 -20.73 16.08
N VAL A 553 25.35 -20.95 16.10
CA VAL A 553 24.39 -20.13 15.37
C VAL A 553 24.48 -18.68 15.81
N VAL A 554 24.41 -18.43 17.13
CA VAL A 554 24.39 -17.07 17.67
C VAL A 554 25.71 -16.34 17.35
N LYS A 555 26.86 -16.99 17.49
CA LYS A 555 28.16 -16.39 17.14
C LYS A 555 28.26 -16.02 15.65
N SER A 556 27.74 -16.84 14.76
CA SER A 556 27.72 -16.54 13.33
C SER A 556 26.83 -15.32 13.03
N ILE A 557 25.66 -15.26 13.65
CA ILE A 557 24.74 -14.10 13.51
C ILE A 557 25.37 -12.83 14.10
N GLN A 558 26.00 -12.91 15.26
CA GLN A 558 26.71 -11.78 15.89
C GLN A 558 27.85 -11.27 15.01
N ARG A 559 28.62 -12.16 14.38
CA ARG A 559 29.71 -11.81 13.45
C ARG A 559 29.20 -11.06 12.22
N ASN A 560 28.08 -11.48 11.65
CA ASN A 560 27.45 -10.81 10.51
C ASN A 560 26.91 -9.42 10.91
N ARG A 561 26.20 -9.34 12.03
CA ARG A 561 25.64 -8.07 12.55
C ARG A 561 26.73 -7.07 12.96
N ALA A 562 27.91 -7.53 13.34
CA ALA A 562 29.07 -6.69 13.58
C ALA A 562 29.72 -6.13 12.29
N GLY A 563 29.18 -6.44 11.10
CA GLY A 563 29.70 -5.95 9.83
C GLY A 563 30.99 -6.64 9.34
N LEU A 564 31.34 -7.79 9.94
CA LEU A 564 32.59 -8.51 9.61
C LEU A 564 32.42 -9.45 8.40
N ASN A 565 31.18 -9.68 7.95
CA ASN A 565 30.89 -10.51 6.78
C ASN A 565 30.69 -9.63 5.52
N SER A 566 30.80 -10.24 4.34
CA SER A 566 30.50 -9.59 3.06
C SER A 566 29.05 -9.06 3.05
N PRO A 567 28.81 -7.79 2.65
CA PRO A 567 27.48 -7.18 2.67
C PRO A 567 26.49 -7.86 1.71
N ASN A 568 26.98 -8.59 0.72
CA ASN A 568 26.14 -9.23 -0.30
C ASN A 568 25.61 -10.61 0.10
N ARG A 569 25.95 -11.13 1.28
CA ARG A 569 25.52 -12.47 1.73
C ARG A 569 24.33 -12.40 2.68
N PRO A 570 23.55 -13.49 2.80
CA PRO A 570 22.55 -13.63 3.86
C PRO A 570 23.12 -13.40 5.28
N ILE A 571 22.25 -13.06 6.24
CA ILE A 571 22.67 -12.86 7.66
C ILE A 571 23.37 -14.10 8.21
N GLY A 572 22.94 -15.30 7.79
CA GLY A 572 23.58 -16.55 8.13
C GLY A 572 23.04 -17.69 7.27
N SER A 573 23.89 -18.63 7.01
CA SER A 573 23.59 -19.86 6.24
C SER A 573 24.05 -21.09 6.99
N PHE A 574 23.09 -21.97 7.34
CA PHE A 574 23.32 -23.09 8.23
C PHE A 574 22.79 -24.41 7.67
N ILE A 575 23.54 -25.49 7.85
CA ILE A 575 23.02 -26.84 7.71
C ILE A 575 22.87 -27.48 9.10
N PHE A 576 21.65 -27.88 9.46
CA PHE A 576 21.32 -28.57 10.69
C PHE A 576 21.26 -30.07 10.43
N LEU A 577 22.17 -30.80 11.04
CA LEU A 577 22.36 -32.25 10.88
C LEU A 577 21.97 -32.98 12.15
N GLY A 578 21.36 -34.16 12.05
CA GLY A 578 20.99 -34.95 13.20
C GLY A 578 19.71 -35.76 13.02
N GLN A 579 19.36 -36.54 14.02
CA GLN A 579 18.16 -37.37 14.02
C GLN A 579 16.88 -36.55 13.94
N THR A 580 15.78 -37.20 13.57
CA THR A 580 14.47 -36.61 13.60
C THR A 580 14.04 -36.35 15.06
N GLY A 581 13.37 -35.20 15.33
CA GLY A 581 12.85 -34.92 16.67
C GLY A 581 13.86 -34.36 17.69
N VAL A 582 15.10 -34.01 17.28
CA VAL A 582 16.13 -33.44 18.18
C VAL A 582 16.04 -31.89 18.30
N GLY A 583 15.08 -31.23 17.63
CA GLY A 583 14.83 -29.82 17.76
C GLY A 583 15.32 -28.93 16.61
N LYS A 584 15.74 -29.48 15.45
CA LYS A 584 16.22 -28.67 14.28
C LYS A 584 15.22 -27.64 13.83
N THR A 585 13.99 -28.03 13.53
CA THR A 585 12.91 -27.13 13.09
C THR A 585 12.46 -26.19 14.22
N GLN A 586 12.55 -26.64 15.48
CA GLN A 586 12.20 -25.79 16.63
C GLN A 586 13.20 -24.66 16.82
N LEU A 587 14.51 -24.90 16.60
CA LEU A 587 15.51 -23.84 16.64
C LEU A 587 15.24 -22.78 15.55
N ALA A 588 14.84 -23.18 14.34
CA ALA A 588 14.46 -22.25 13.27
C ALA A 588 13.26 -21.39 13.67
N LYS A 589 12.22 -21.97 14.33
CA LYS A 589 11.07 -21.22 14.86
C LYS A 589 11.46 -20.24 15.94
N VAL A 590 12.27 -20.66 16.91
CA VAL A 590 12.75 -19.80 17.98
C VAL A 590 13.61 -18.66 17.43
N LEU A 591 14.47 -18.93 16.44
CA LEU A 591 15.24 -17.87 15.77
C LEU A 591 14.35 -16.85 15.08
N ALA A 592 13.29 -17.29 14.39
CA ALA A 592 12.33 -16.40 13.76
C ALA A 592 11.61 -15.52 14.81
N SER A 593 11.16 -16.12 15.92
CA SER A 593 10.51 -15.40 17.01
C SER A 593 11.43 -14.40 17.71
N GLU A 594 12.71 -14.75 17.99
CA GLU A 594 13.62 -13.91 18.77
C GLU A 594 14.32 -12.83 17.96
N ILE A 595 14.64 -13.11 16.68
CA ILE A 595 15.36 -12.15 15.81
C ILE A 595 14.40 -11.29 15.02
N PHE A 596 13.30 -11.88 14.53
CA PHE A 596 12.32 -11.20 13.68
C PHE A 596 10.96 -10.96 14.37
N GLU A 597 10.89 -11.15 15.68
CA GLU A 597 9.76 -10.85 16.59
C GLU A 597 8.43 -11.56 16.25
N SER A 598 8.41 -12.46 15.27
CA SER A 598 7.22 -13.26 14.90
C SER A 598 7.59 -14.64 14.38
N GLU A 599 6.85 -15.65 14.82
CA GLU A 599 6.96 -17.00 14.24
C GLU A 599 6.48 -17.06 12.79
N GLU A 600 5.65 -16.09 12.36
CA GLU A 600 5.17 -15.99 10.97
C GLU A 600 6.28 -15.63 9.99
N ASN A 601 7.38 -15.07 10.47
CA ASN A 601 8.56 -14.77 9.65
C ASN A 601 9.42 -16.00 9.36
N LEU A 602 8.88 -17.20 9.62
CA LEU A 602 9.45 -18.46 9.19
C LEU A 602 8.82 -18.91 7.86
N ILE A 603 9.62 -18.88 6.80
CA ILE A 603 9.25 -19.42 5.48
C ILE A 603 9.75 -20.87 5.41
N ARG A 604 8.87 -21.82 5.61
CA ARG A 604 9.20 -23.25 5.52
C ARG A 604 8.90 -23.78 4.13
N ILE A 605 9.87 -24.53 3.58
CA ILE A 605 9.79 -25.23 2.30
C ILE A 605 10.23 -26.68 2.54
N ASP A 606 9.34 -27.62 2.30
CA ASP A 606 9.61 -29.05 2.43
C ASP A 606 10.16 -29.57 1.10
N MET A 607 11.41 -29.99 1.08
CA MET A 607 12.08 -30.45 -0.13
C MET A 607 11.52 -31.76 -0.66
N SER A 608 10.73 -32.50 0.13
CA SER A 608 10.02 -33.70 -0.33
C SER A 608 9.00 -33.39 -1.45
N GLU A 609 8.51 -32.15 -1.54
CA GLU A 609 7.60 -31.68 -2.60
C GLU A 609 8.34 -31.27 -3.88
N TYR A 610 9.67 -31.18 -3.84
CA TYR A 610 10.52 -30.66 -4.91
C TYR A 610 11.58 -31.68 -5.38
N MET A 611 11.20 -32.92 -5.47
CA MET A 611 12.07 -34.01 -5.94
C MET A 611 12.24 -34.02 -7.46
N GLU A 612 11.25 -33.56 -8.19
CA GLU A 612 11.22 -33.56 -9.65
C GLU A 612 11.77 -32.24 -10.24
N LYS A 613 12.38 -32.32 -11.42
CA LYS A 613 12.97 -31.17 -12.11
C LYS A 613 11.97 -30.03 -12.35
N PHE A 614 10.73 -30.38 -12.72
CA PHE A 614 9.67 -29.37 -12.94
C PHE A 614 9.22 -28.67 -11.65
N SER A 615 9.44 -29.29 -10.50
CA SER A 615 9.08 -28.69 -9.22
C SER A 615 9.96 -27.50 -8.85
N VAL A 616 11.20 -27.42 -9.36
CA VAL A 616 12.13 -26.31 -9.12
C VAL A 616 11.58 -25.01 -9.70
N SER A 617 10.93 -25.07 -10.87
CA SER A 617 10.30 -23.91 -11.47
C SER A 617 9.14 -23.35 -10.62
N ARG A 618 8.52 -24.13 -9.75
CA ARG A 618 7.54 -23.63 -8.78
C ARG A 618 8.15 -22.74 -7.70
N LEU A 619 9.45 -22.91 -7.39
CA LEU A 619 10.15 -22.05 -6.42
C LEU A 619 10.53 -20.69 -7.00
N ILE A 620 10.97 -20.67 -8.26
CA ILE A 620 11.53 -19.48 -8.93
C ILE A 620 10.47 -18.81 -9.84
N GLY A 621 9.49 -19.59 -10.32
CA GLY A 621 8.51 -19.20 -11.33
C GLY A 621 8.66 -20.02 -12.61
N ALA A 622 7.55 -20.17 -13.36
CA ALA A 622 7.54 -20.88 -14.62
C ALA A 622 8.24 -20.06 -15.73
N PRO A 623 8.98 -20.70 -16.66
CA PRO A 623 9.57 -19.98 -17.79
C PRO A 623 8.50 -19.41 -18.71
N PRO A 624 8.84 -18.39 -19.54
CA PRO A 624 7.90 -17.77 -20.47
C PRO A 624 7.21 -18.80 -21.38
N GLY A 625 5.89 -18.70 -21.49
CA GLY A 625 5.06 -19.59 -22.31
C GLY A 625 4.45 -20.77 -21.57
N TYR A 626 4.76 -20.99 -20.30
CA TYR A 626 4.11 -22.01 -19.46
C TYR A 626 3.02 -21.40 -18.58
N VAL A 627 2.02 -22.24 -18.24
CA VAL A 627 0.93 -21.86 -17.31
C VAL A 627 1.53 -21.51 -15.94
N GLY A 628 1.13 -20.32 -15.39
CA GLY A 628 1.65 -19.82 -14.10
C GLY A 628 2.87 -18.91 -14.23
N TYR A 629 3.29 -18.49 -15.41
CA TYR A 629 4.39 -17.54 -15.60
C TYR A 629 4.17 -16.20 -14.88
N GLU A 630 2.93 -15.69 -14.86
CA GLU A 630 2.58 -14.41 -14.22
C GLU A 630 2.48 -14.49 -12.70
N GLU A 631 2.31 -15.70 -12.13
CA GLU A 631 2.12 -15.89 -10.69
C GLU A 631 3.41 -15.78 -9.86
N GLY A 632 4.60 -15.77 -10.52
CA GLY A 632 5.88 -15.75 -9.84
C GLY A 632 6.21 -17.07 -9.12
N GLY A 633 7.39 -17.15 -8.48
CA GLY A 633 7.82 -18.34 -7.74
C GLY A 633 7.36 -18.34 -6.28
N GLN A 634 7.03 -19.49 -5.73
CA GLN A 634 6.55 -19.60 -4.35
C GLN A 634 7.58 -19.13 -3.31
N LEU A 635 8.87 -19.39 -3.54
CA LEU A 635 9.95 -18.89 -2.68
C LEU A 635 10.16 -17.40 -2.87
N THR A 636 10.31 -16.95 -4.12
CA THR A 636 10.61 -15.57 -4.47
C THR A 636 9.51 -14.62 -4.01
N GLU A 637 8.23 -14.97 -4.20
CA GLU A 637 7.10 -14.17 -3.74
C GLU A 637 6.98 -14.13 -2.21
N LYS A 638 7.22 -15.25 -1.49
CA LYS A 638 7.20 -15.26 -0.04
C LYS A 638 8.30 -14.39 0.56
N VAL A 639 9.52 -14.45 0.01
CA VAL A 639 10.66 -13.65 0.49
C VAL A 639 10.47 -12.17 0.12
N LYS A 640 9.92 -11.87 -1.05
CA LYS A 640 9.59 -10.49 -1.44
C LYS A 640 8.59 -9.84 -0.48
N ARG A 641 7.58 -10.60 -0.05
CA ARG A 641 6.59 -10.13 0.94
C ARG A 641 7.16 -10.04 2.36
N ARG A 642 8.15 -10.87 2.70
CA ARG A 642 8.79 -10.94 4.03
C ARG A 642 10.31 -10.98 3.86
N PRO A 643 10.94 -9.84 3.52
CA PRO A 643 12.38 -9.78 3.25
C PRO A 643 13.24 -10.04 4.51
N TYR A 644 12.64 -9.92 5.69
CA TYR A 644 13.22 -10.25 6.99
C TYR A 644 12.59 -11.54 7.50
N SER A 645 13.23 -12.67 7.20
CA SER A 645 12.66 -13.97 7.54
C SER A 645 13.73 -15.04 7.71
N VAL A 646 13.37 -16.12 8.40
CA VAL A 646 14.12 -17.35 8.39
C VAL A 646 13.57 -18.22 7.26
N VAL A 647 14.40 -18.55 6.30
CA VAL A 647 14.04 -19.47 5.21
C VAL A 647 14.54 -20.86 5.57
N LEU A 648 13.62 -21.76 5.84
CA LEU A 648 13.90 -23.14 6.24
C LEU A 648 13.63 -24.10 5.07
N PHE A 649 14.69 -24.72 4.57
CA PHE A 649 14.61 -25.82 3.63
C PHE A 649 14.67 -27.15 4.42
N ASP A 650 13.52 -27.80 4.57
CA ASP A 650 13.42 -29.03 5.36
C ASP A 650 13.72 -30.24 4.47
N GLU A 651 14.55 -31.17 4.97
CA GLU A 651 15.01 -32.40 4.29
C GLU A 651 15.70 -32.13 2.93
N ILE A 652 16.70 -31.23 2.95
CA ILE A 652 17.38 -30.71 1.74
C ILE A 652 17.91 -31.80 0.82
N GLU A 653 18.29 -32.99 1.39
CA GLU A 653 18.78 -34.15 0.64
C GLU A 653 17.75 -34.77 -0.29
N LYS A 654 16.47 -34.47 -0.11
CA LYS A 654 15.40 -34.99 -0.98
C LYS A 654 15.16 -34.11 -2.21
N GLY A 655 15.64 -32.88 -2.18
CA GLY A 655 15.46 -31.94 -3.26
C GLY A 655 16.22 -32.30 -4.53
N HIS A 656 15.70 -31.87 -5.69
CA HIS A 656 16.38 -32.02 -6.98
C HIS A 656 17.73 -31.27 -6.98
N PRO A 657 18.80 -31.80 -7.65
CA PRO A 657 20.12 -31.16 -7.70
C PRO A 657 20.13 -29.71 -8.20
N ASP A 658 19.23 -29.33 -9.07
CA ASP A 658 19.10 -27.96 -9.60
C ASP A 658 18.77 -26.94 -8.46
N ILE A 659 18.20 -27.38 -7.34
CA ILE A 659 17.95 -26.55 -6.15
C ILE A 659 19.28 -26.09 -5.53
N TYR A 660 20.31 -26.93 -5.52
CA TYR A 660 21.61 -26.53 -5.00
C TYR A 660 22.26 -25.45 -5.84
N SER A 661 22.08 -25.49 -7.16
CA SER A 661 22.56 -24.44 -8.07
C SER A 661 21.84 -23.11 -7.82
N MET A 662 20.55 -23.14 -7.56
CA MET A 662 19.75 -21.98 -7.15
C MET A 662 20.25 -21.43 -5.80
N LEU A 663 20.45 -22.28 -4.82
CA LEU A 663 20.94 -21.90 -3.49
C LEU A 663 22.35 -21.29 -3.56
N LEU A 664 23.23 -21.75 -4.45
CA LEU A 664 24.54 -21.15 -4.65
C LEU A 664 24.44 -19.67 -5.00
N GLN A 665 23.52 -19.28 -5.88
CA GLN A 665 23.30 -17.88 -6.22
C GLN A 665 22.87 -17.05 -4.99
N ILE A 666 21.98 -17.60 -4.15
CA ILE A 666 21.55 -16.93 -2.93
C ILE A 666 22.70 -16.78 -1.93
N LEU A 667 23.52 -17.85 -1.76
CA LEU A 667 24.62 -17.87 -0.79
C LEU A 667 25.81 -16.97 -1.18
N ASP A 668 26.04 -16.74 -2.48
CA ASP A 668 27.14 -15.90 -2.99
C ASP A 668 26.76 -14.46 -3.15
N ASP A 669 25.69 -14.23 -3.91
CA ASP A 669 25.29 -12.90 -4.37
C ASP A 669 24.23 -12.28 -3.46
N GLY A 670 23.56 -13.09 -2.61
CA GLY A 670 22.47 -12.64 -1.74
C GLY A 670 21.19 -12.27 -2.46
N PHE A 671 21.03 -12.65 -3.72
CA PHE A 671 19.80 -12.49 -4.47
C PHE A 671 19.49 -13.69 -5.35
N LEU A 672 18.23 -13.81 -5.72
CA LEU A 672 17.75 -14.81 -6.67
C LEU A 672 16.97 -14.12 -7.77
N THR A 673 17.28 -14.44 -9.02
CA THR A 673 16.52 -13.92 -10.17
C THR A 673 15.33 -14.84 -10.43
N ASP A 674 14.12 -14.28 -10.43
CA ASP A 674 12.90 -15.01 -10.76
C ASP A 674 12.78 -15.26 -12.27
N SER A 675 11.76 -16.03 -12.67
CA SER A 675 11.49 -16.34 -14.08
C SER A 675 11.14 -15.11 -14.93
N VAL A 676 10.70 -14.02 -14.29
CA VAL A 676 10.36 -12.75 -14.94
C VAL A 676 11.58 -11.83 -15.07
N GLY A 677 12.74 -12.24 -14.53
CA GLY A 677 13.98 -11.45 -14.54
C GLY A 677 14.12 -10.50 -13.36
N ARG A 678 13.23 -10.55 -12.36
CA ARG A 678 13.32 -9.68 -11.18
C ARG A 678 14.30 -10.27 -10.17
N LYS A 679 15.15 -9.42 -9.59
CA LYS A 679 16.06 -9.81 -8.52
C LYS A 679 15.36 -9.73 -7.17
N VAL A 680 15.25 -10.86 -6.48
CA VAL A 680 14.70 -10.96 -5.12
C VAL A 680 15.85 -11.01 -4.13
N ASN A 681 15.85 -10.11 -3.15
CA ASN A 681 16.94 -9.94 -2.19
C ASN A 681 16.79 -10.88 -0.98
N PHE A 682 17.84 -11.64 -0.67
CA PHE A 682 17.96 -12.55 0.47
C PHE A 682 19.00 -12.10 1.51
N GLN A 683 19.62 -10.92 1.34
CA GLN A 683 20.69 -10.42 2.21
C GLN A 683 20.23 -10.28 3.67
N ASN A 684 18.95 -10.02 3.87
CA ASN A 684 18.36 -9.86 5.19
C ASN A 684 17.67 -11.12 5.72
N THR A 685 17.90 -12.28 5.09
CA THR A 685 17.33 -13.57 5.53
C THR A 685 18.36 -14.43 6.25
N ILE A 686 17.87 -15.35 7.08
CA ILE A 686 18.68 -16.44 7.64
C ILE A 686 18.26 -17.71 6.92
N ILE A 687 19.22 -18.38 6.28
CA ILE A 687 18.97 -19.61 5.53
C ILE A 687 19.32 -20.80 6.39
N ILE A 688 18.36 -21.67 6.62
CA ILE A 688 18.53 -22.90 7.38
C ILE A 688 18.11 -24.09 6.51
N MET A 689 18.99 -25.05 6.39
CA MET A 689 18.76 -26.33 5.71
C MET A 689 18.79 -27.44 6.74
N THR A 690 17.75 -28.27 6.83
CA THR A 690 17.80 -29.45 7.70
C THR A 690 18.11 -30.71 6.90
N SER A 691 18.83 -31.61 7.49
CA SER A 691 19.15 -32.89 6.87
C SER A 691 19.27 -34.00 7.90
N ASN A 692 18.91 -35.20 7.45
CA ASN A 692 19.03 -36.44 8.21
C ASN A 692 20.19 -37.35 7.68
N ILE A 693 21.06 -36.77 6.83
CA ILE A 693 22.20 -37.50 6.25
C ILE A 693 23.18 -37.94 7.34
N GLY A 694 23.71 -39.10 7.18
CA GLY A 694 24.68 -39.70 8.09
C GLY A 694 24.07 -40.44 9.30
N VAL A 695 22.80 -40.17 9.64
CA VAL A 695 22.13 -40.81 10.79
C VAL A 695 21.96 -42.31 10.55
N LYS A 696 21.57 -42.74 9.34
CA LYS A 696 21.47 -44.15 8.99
C LYS A 696 22.84 -44.86 9.09
N GLN A 697 23.90 -44.20 8.61
CA GLN A 697 25.25 -44.72 8.65
C GLN A 697 25.77 -44.85 10.09
N ILE A 698 25.43 -43.93 10.99
CA ILE A 698 25.79 -44.02 12.40
C ILE A 698 25.07 -45.18 13.06
N ASN A 699 23.78 -45.38 12.79
CA ASN A 699 23.02 -46.52 13.32
C ASN A 699 23.54 -47.86 12.79
N ASP A 700 23.95 -47.91 11.53
CA ASP A 700 24.52 -49.11 10.93
C ASP A 700 25.95 -49.44 11.46
N PHE A 701 26.75 -48.42 11.79
CA PHE A 701 28.07 -48.57 12.40
C PHE A 701 28.02 -48.79 13.91
N GLY A 702 26.94 -48.35 14.61
CA GLY A 702 26.75 -48.55 16.05
C GLY A 702 26.44 -49.99 16.46
N VAL A 703 26.10 -50.89 15.52
CA VAL A 703 25.81 -52.32 15.77
C VAL A 703 27.07 -53.19 15.67
N GLY A 704 28.26 -52.58 15.48
CA GLY A 704 29.53 -53.32 15.48
C GLY A 704 29.93 -53.82 16.85
N VAL A 705 29.88 -55.14 17.03
CA VAL A 705 30.30 -55.93 18.20
C VAL A 705 31.62 -55.46 18.81
N GLY A 706 31.56 -54.83 19.98
CA GLY A 706 32.76 -54.43 20.74
C GLY A 706 32.44 -53.88 22.10
N PHE A 707 32.96 -54.38 23.15
CA PHE A 707 32.78 -54.09 24.58
C PHE A 707 32.77 -52.55 24.91
N GLU A 708 31.70 -52.07 25.55
CA GLU A 708 31.60 -50.75 26.10
C GLU A 708 32.55 -50.58 27.31
N THR A 709 33.55 -49.70 27.14
CA THR A 709 34.34 -49.17 28.25
C THR A 709 34.05 -47.68 28.38
N LYS A 710 33.91 -47.18 29.62
CA LYS A 710 33.60 -45.77 29.96
C LYS A 710 34.54 -44.69 29.39
N SER A 711 35.67 -45.09 28.79
CA SER A 711 36.59 -44.20 28.06
C SER A 711 36.22 -44.00 26.59
N SER A 712 35.20 -44.71 26.06
CA SER A 712 34.83 -44.67 24.63
C SER A 712 33.80 -43.58 24.30
N LEU A 713 33.07 -43.00 25.27
CA LEU A 713 32.02 -42.00 25.02
C LEU A 713 32.54 -40.72 24.35
N ASN A 714 33.73 -40.26 24.68
CA ASN A 714 34.38 -39.12 24.03
C ASN A 714 35.01 -39.46 22.65
N GLN A 715 35.25 -40.72 22.36
CA GLN A 715 35.73 -41.17 21.05
C GLN A 715 34.57 -41.42 20.08
N THR A 716 33.42 -41.90 20.56
CA THR A 716 32.20 -42.14 19.78
C THR A 716 31.70 -40.87 19.14
N SER A 717 31.61 -39.76 19.87
CA SER A 717 31.17 -38.48 19.34
C SER A 717 32.07 -37.91 18.23
N LYS A 718 33.40 -38.15 18.34
CA LYS A 718 34.35 -37.72 17.28
C LYS A 718 34.26 -38.63 16.03
N ILE A 719 33.93 -39.91 16.23
CA ILE A 719 33.72 -40.83 15.12
C ILE A 719 32.42 -40.51 14.39
N GLU A 720 31.36 -40.26 15.13
CA GLU A 720 30.06 -39.81 14.59
C GLU A 720 30.22 -38.54 13.75
N GLN A 721 30.94 -37.54 14.25
CA GLN A 721 31.22 -36.30 13.50
C GLN A 721 31.98 -36.57 12.19
N LYS A 722 32.96 -37.48 12.19
CA LYS A 722 33.70 -37.84 10.97
C LYS A 722 32.82 -38.59 9.95
N VAL A 723 31.93 -39.45 10.42
CA VAL A 723 30.98 -40.19 9.56
C VAL A 723 30.00 -39.19 8.90
N ILE A 724 29.44 -38.26 9.67
CA ILE A 724 28.55 -37.21 9.17
C ILE A 724 29.27 -36.35 8.14
N GLN A 725 30.51 -35.92 8.44
CA GLN A 725 31.29 -35.09 7.48
C GLN A 725 31.61 -35.84 6.18
N ARG A 726 31.86 -37.14 6.23
CA ARG A 726 32.01 -37.97 5.02
C ARG A 726 30.72 -38.07 4.23
N ALA A 727 29.62 -38.31 4.91
CA ALA A 727 28.30 -38.40 4.31
C ALA A 727 27.91 -37.08 3.59
N LEU A 728 28.19 -35.95 4.22
CA LEU A 728 27.98 -34.62 3.61
C LEU A 728 28.80 -34.44 2.33
N LYS A 729 30.11 -34.78 2.36
CA LYS A 729 30.98 -34.65 1.18
C LYS A 729 30.57 -35.56 0.02
N ASN A 730 29.92 -36.67 0.33
CA ASN A 730 29.42 -37.59 -0.70
C ASN A 730 28.09 -37.13 -1.31
N THR A 731 27.29 -36.37 -0.57
CA THR A 731 25.94 -35.95 -1.02
C THR A 731 25.95 -34.58 -1.66
N PHE A 732 26.73 -33.66 -1.12
CA PHE A 732 26.77 -32.27 -1.60
C PHE A 732 28.12 -31.96 -2.27
N ALA A 733 28.05 -31.15 -3.34
CA ALA A 733 29.24 -30.68 -4.00
C ALA A 733 30.14 -29.86 -3.03
N PRO A 734 31.47 -29.97 -3.11
CA PRO A 734 32.36 -29.18 -2.25
C PRO A 734 32.16 -27.68 -2.37
N GLU A 735 31.77 -27.22 -3.54
CA GLU A 735 31.48 -25.82 -3.81
C GLU A 735 30.30 -25.32 -2.96
N PHE A 736 29.24 -26.09 -2.85
CA PHE A 736 28.08 -25.80 -2.03
C PHE A 736 28.42 -25.74 -0.54
N LEU A 737 29.18 -26.73 -0.06
CA LEU A 737 29.57 -26.80 1.36
C LEU A 737 30.49 -25.64 1.78
N ASN A 738 31.33 -25.14 0.88
CA ASN A 738 32.24 -24.02 1.14
C ASN A 738 31.55 -22.66 1.21
N ARG A 739 30.28 -22.55 0.76
CA ARG A 739 29.48 -21.33 0.79
C ARG A 739 28.62 -21.20 2.04
N ILE A 740 28.51 -22.29 2.80
CA ILE A 740 27.72 -22.35 4.02
C ILE A 740 28.59 -21.90 5.20
N ASP A 741 28.04 -21.01 6.04
CA ASP A 741 28.78 -20.44 7.16
C ASP A 741 29.13 -21.53 8.20
N GLU A 742 28.16 -22.38 8.58
CA GLU A 742 28.37 -23.38 9.58
C GLU A 742 27.52 -24.66 9.34
N CYS A 743 28.16 -25.81 9.49
CA CYS A 743 27.48 -27.11 9.55
C CYS A 743 27.31 -27.49 11.03
N ILE A 744 26.09 -27.59 11.50
CA ILE A 744 25.76 -27.75 12.92
C ILE A 744 25.15 -29.11 13.15
N ILE A 745 25.79 -29.87 14.03
CA ILE A 745 25.37 -31.23 14.39
C ILE A 745 24.53 -31.14 15.67
N PHE A 746 23.31 -31.64 15.60
CA PHE A 746 22.42 -31.79 16.75
C PHE A 746 22.63 -33.12 17.41
N ASN A 747 22.85 -33.10 18.71
CA ASN A 747 23.06 -34.29 19.53
C ASN A 747 21.72 -35.00 19.80
N SER A 748 21.76 -36.30 20.06
CA SER A 748 20.62 -37.05 20.57
C SER A 748 20.25 -36.57 21.98
N LEU A 749 18.93 -36.54 22.27
CA LEU A 749 18.43 -36.04 23.54
C LEU A 749 18.52 -37.12 24.64
N SER A 750 19.01 -36.73 25.80
CA SER A 750 19.00 -37.61 26.99
C SER A 750 17.63 -37.57 27.69
N ILE A 751 17.33 -38.59 28.50
CA ILE A 751 16.07 -38.66 29.28
C ILE A 751 15.90 -37.42 30.19
N LYS A 752 16.99 -36.89 30.73
CA LYS A 752 16.93 -35.69 31.58
C LYS A 752 16.49 -34.44 30.78
N GLU A 753 16.95 -34.33 29.55
CA GLU A 753 16.57 -33.22 28.63
C GLU A 753 15.14 -33.36 28.17
N ILE A 754 14.69 -34.58 27.89
CA ILE A 754 13.30 -34.88 27.53
C ILE A 754 12.33 -34.51 28.66
N ASN A 755 12.69 -34.77 29.91
CA ASN A 755 11.89 -34.36 31.06
C ASN A 755 11.71 -32.82 31.13
N LYS A 756 12.74 -32.04 30.77
CA LYS A 756 12.65 -30.58 30.68
C LYS A 756 11.76 -30.16 29.51
N ILE A 757 11.88 -30.86 28.36
CA ILE A 757 11.03 -30.55 27.19
C ILE A 757 9.56 -30.82 27.49
N VAL A 758 9.27 -31.96 28.15
CA VAL A 758 7.90 -32.28 28.63
C VAL A 758 7.36 -31.16 29.53
N SER A 759 8.19 -30.63 30.45
CA SER A 759 7.75 -29.56 31.33
C SER A 759 7.41 -28.30 30.53
N ILE A 760 8.21 -27.92 29.54
CA ILE A 760 7.94 -26.75 28.68
C ILE A 760 6.64 -26.93 27.85
N GLU A 761 6.42 -28.10 27.27
CA GLU A 761 5.20 -28.37 26.49
C GLU A 761 3.94 -28.41 27.38
N LEU A 762 4.07 -28.96 28.60
CA LEU A 762 3.01 -28.92 29.60
C LEU A 762 2.70 -27.53 30.10
N ASP A 763 3.70 -26.66 30.29
CA ASP A 763 3.50 -25.28 30.69
C ASP A 763 2.75 -24.49 29.61
N LYS A 764 3.01 -24.78 28.33
CA LYS A 764 2.20 -24.22 27.21
C LYS A 764 0.76 -24.70 27.25
N LEU A 765 0.52 -25.98 27.53
CA LEU A 765 -0.83 -26.53 27.70
C LEU A 765 -1.55 -25.90 28.87
N ILE A 766 -0.87 -25.79 30.03
CA ILE A 766 -1.39 -25.14 31.23
C ILE A 766 -1.81 -23.70 30.91
N GLY A 767 -0.98 -22.94 30.19
CA GLY A 767 -1.30 -21.58 29.75
C GLY A 767 -2.55 -21.51 28.86
N ARG A 768 -2.75 -22.48 27.94
CA ARG A 768 -3.96 -22.57 27.11
C ARG A 768 -5.21 -22.89 27.94
N VAL A 769 -5.09 -23.85 28.86
CA VAL A 769 -6.20 -24.27 29.73
C VAL A 769 -6.60 -23.16 30.71
N ASN A 770 -5.60 -22.44 31.24
CA ASN A 770 -5.83 -21.29 32.13
C ASN A 770 -6.52 -20.13 31.35
N GLY A 771 -6.18 -19.93 30.07
CA GLY A 771 -6.83 -18.95 29.18
C GLY A 771 -8.32 -19.25 28.94
N ILE A 772 -8.75 -20.50 29.08
CA ILE A 772 -10.15 -20.94 28.99
C ILE A 772 -10.87 -20.81 30.35
N GLY A 773 -10.15 -20.52 31.43
CA GLY A 773 -10.72 -20.30 32.76
C GLY A 773 -10.62 -21.49 33.72
N TYR A 774 -9.73 -22.45 33.47
CA TYR A 774 -9.48 -23.60 34.31
C TYR A 774 -8.04 -23.58 34.86
N ASP A 775 -7.82 -23.98 36.11
CA ASP A 775 -6.49 -24.02 36.73
C ASP A 775 -5.96 -25.46 36.67
N LEU A 776 -5.01 -25.71 35.74
CA LEU A 776 -4.45 -27.05 35.50
C LEU A 776 -3.10 -27.25 36.21
N SER A 777 -2.94 -28.32 36.93
CA SER A 777 -1.68 -28.81 37.52
C SER A 777 -1.40 -30.27 37.18
N VAL A 778 -0.12 -30.58 36.94
CA VAL A 778 0.29 -31.92 36.55
C VAL A 778 1.31 -32.44 37.55
N SER A 779 1.08 -33.60 38.13
CA SER A 779 1.96 -34.24 39.13
C SER A 779 3.31 -34.64 38.52
N SER A 780 4.34 -34.75 39.34
CA SER A 780 5.67 -35.23 38.90
C SER A 780 5.66 -36.64 38.39
N LYS A 781 4.77 -37.48 38.94
CA LYS A 781 4.59 -38.88 38.48
C LYS A 781 3.97 -38.95 37.10
N ALA A 782 2.98 -38.08 36.81
CA ALA A 782 2.36 -38.00 35.49
C ALA A 782 3.36 -37.49 34.44
N LYS A 783 4.22 -36.52 34.82
CA LYS A 783 5.31 -36.07 33.93
C LYS A 783 6.28 -37.16 33.55
N SER A 784 6.70 -37.98 34.55
CA SER A 784 7.59 -39.11 34.32
C SER A 784 6.96 -40.17 33.43
N PHE A 785 5.67 -40.47 33.60
CA PHE A 785 4.93 -41.40 32.75
C PHE A 785 4.87 -40.96 31.30
N ILE A 786 4.58 -39.64 31.05
CA ILE A 786 4.56 -39.09 29.70
C ILE A 786 5.95 -39.15 29.07
N CYS A 787 6.99 -38.91 29.85
CA CYS A 787 8.37 -38.99 29.40
C CYS A 787 8.74 -40.40 28.96
N GLU A 788 8.36 -41.39 29.75
CA GLU A 788 8.67 -42.83 29.46
C GLU A 788 7.92 -43.34 28.23
N LYS A 789 6.64 -43.02 28.11
CA LYS A 789 5.82 -43.43 26.95
C LYS A 789 6.09 -42.57 25.68
N GLY A 790 6.56 -41.33 25.84
CA GLY A 790 6.83 -40.39 24.75
C GLY A 790 8.26 -40.40 24.24
N PHE A 791 9.18 -41.12 24.88
CA PHE A 791 10.57 -41.26 24.44
C PHE A 791 10.73 -42.40 23.47
N ASP A 792 11.28 -42.10 22.30
CA ASP A 792 11.72 -43.10 21.31
C ASP A 792 13.13 -42.71 20.86
N GLU A 793 14.10 -43.56 21.04
CA GLU A 793 15.50 -43.35 20.63
C GLU A 793 15.64 -42.98 19.14
N LYS A 794 14.75 -43.47 18.30
CA LYS A 794 14.78 -43.20 16.84
C LYS A 794 14.09 -41.92 16.43
N ASN A 795 13.03 -41.52 17.13
CA ASN A 795 12.19 -40.42 16.79
C ASN A 795 12.34 -39.19 17.74
N GLY A 796 13.18 -39.28 18.76
CA GLY A 796 13.47 -38.23 19.72
C GLY A 796 12.21 -37.73 20.45
N ALA A 797 12.05 -36.42 20.54
CA ALA A 797 10.92 -35.76 21.21
C ALA A 797 9.63 -35.64 20.35
N ARG A 798 9.63 -36.13 19.10
CA ARG A 798 8.48 -35.99 18.19
C ARG A 798 7.20 -36.69 18.69
N PRO A 799 7.23 -37.86 19.33
CA PRO A 799 6.03 -38.49 19.85
C PRO A 799 5.43 -37.80 21.08
N LEU A 800 6.20 -36.96 21.81
CA LEU A 800 5.76 -36.34 23.06
C LEU A 800 4.44 -35.56 22.91
N ASN A 801 4.30 -34.74 21.88
CA ASN A 801 3.08 -33.96 21.66
C ASN A 801 1.86 -34.85 21.45
N ARG A 802 2.03 -36.00 20.76
CA ARG A 802 0.94 -36.96 20.59
C ARG A 802 0.58 -37.64 21.91
N MET A 803 1.58 -37.89 22.76
CA MET A 803 1.33 -38.48 24.09
C MET A 803 0.65 -37.48 25.02
N ILE A 804 1.07 -36.21 25.01
CA ILE A 804 0.37 -35.13 25.75
C ILE A 804 -1.08 -35.01 25.27
N GLN A 805 -1.29 -35.00 23.97
CA GLN A 805 -2.63 -34.96 23.40
C GLN A 805 -3.48 -36.14 23.86
N LYS A 806 -3.00 -37.36 23.64
CA LYS A 806 -3.74 -38.59 23.93
C LYS A 806 -4.05 -38.80 25.41
N TYR A 807 -3.09 -38.53 26.29
CA TYR A 807 -3.22 -38.85 27.72
C TYR A 807 -3.70 -37.65 28.58
N ILE A 808 -3.56 -36.40 28.10
CA ILE A 808 -3.93 -35.21 28.86
C ILE A 808 -5.04 -34.45 28.18
N GLU A 809 -4.84 -33.99 26.90
CA GLU A 809 -5.82 -33.14 26.22
C GLU A 809 -7.14 -33.90 26.01
N ASP A 810 -7.10 -35.14 25.55
CA ASP A 810 -8.32 -35.96 25.34
C ASP A 810 -9.04 -36.22 26.68
N LEU A 811 -8.30 -36.48 27.76
CA LEU A 811 -8.87 -36.69 29.09
C LEU A 811 -9.59 -35.42 29.63
N ILE A 812 -8.98 -34.23 29.42
CA ILE A 812 -9.59 -32.96 29.78
C ILE A 812 -10.82 -32.68 28.90
N ALA A 813 -10.70 -32.93 27.59
CA ALA A 813 -11.78 -32.68 26.64
C ALA A 813 -13.02 -33.54 26.93
N GLU A 814 -12.86 -34.85 27.21
CA GLU A 814 -13.95 -35.75 27.58
C GLU A 814 -14.71 -35.29 28.83
N ASN A 815 -13.98 -34.82 29.84
CA ASN A 815 -14.62 -34.34 31.09
C ASN A 815 -15.23 -32.97 30.94
N LEU A 816 -14.71 -32.11 30.05
CA LEU A 816 -15.32 -30.82 29.68
C LEU A 816 -16.64 -31.02 28.92
N VAL A 817 -16.64 -31.86 27.90
CA VAL A 817 -17.84 -32.17 27.09
C VAL A 817 -18.93 -32.88 27.91
N SER A 818 -18.51 -33.65 28.93
CA SER A 818 -19.43 -34.35 29.83
C SER A 818 -20.01 -33.46 30.97
N ASP A 819 -19.75 -32.15 30.97
CA ASP A 819 -20.14 -31.18 32.00
C ASP A 819 -19.73 -31.56 33.45
N LYS A 820 -18.70 -32.40 33.58
CA LYS A 820 -18.17 -32.81 34.89
C LYS A 820 -17.28 -31.72 35.50
N ILE A 821 -16.73 -30.84 34.67
CA ILE A 821 -15.83 -29.74 35.04
C ILE A 821 -16.58 -28.42 34.87
N LYS A 822 -16.55 -27.55 35.87
CA LYS A 822 -17.13 -26.20 35.84
C LYS A 822 -16.04 -25.15 35.77
N GLN A 823 -16.35 -24.00 35.18
CA GLN A 823 -15.41 -22.87 35.06
C GLN A 823 -14.95 -22.43 36.44
N GLY A 824 -13.61 -22.39 36.66
CA GLY A 824 -12.99 -22.08 37.94
C GLY A 824 -12.56 -23.28 38.77
N ASP A 825 -12.82 -24.53 38.35
CA ASP A 825 -12.37 -25.74 39.03
C ASP A 825 -10.84 -25.89 38.87
N LYS A 826 -10.21 -26.40 39.93
CA LYS A 826 -8.80 -26.80 39.89
C LYS A 826 -8.66 -28.25 39.43
N LEU A 827 -7.96 -28.43 38.32
CA LEU A 827 -7.73 -29.71 37.69
C LEU A 827 -6.34 -30.20 38.06
N MET A 828 -6.24 -31.41 38.61
CA MET A 828 -4.96 -32.03 38.88
C MET A 828 -4.89 -33.36 38.15
N ILE A 829 -3.84 -33.53 37.33
CA ILE A 829 -3.57 -34.80 36.65
C ILE A 829 -2.53 -35.60 37.46
N ASP A 830 -2.92 -36.79 37.87
CA ASP A 830 -2.04 -37.71 38.59
C ASP A 830 -1.98 -39.10 37.92
N TYR A 831 -0.95 -39.82 38.22
CA TYR A 831 -0.71 -41.17 37.70
C TYR A 831 -1.07 -42.22 38.76
N LYS A 832 -1.96 -43.15 38.41
CA LYS A 832 -2.26 -44.33 39.19
C LYS A 832 -1.47 -45.54 38.72
N SER A 833 -0.61 -46.06 39.57
CA SER A 833 0.24 -47.21 39.25
C SER A 833 -0.52 -48.53 39.07
N GLU A 834 -1.76 -48.63 39.55
CA GLU A 834 -2.56 -49.86 39.47
C GLU A 834 -3.17 -50.08 38.08
N ASP A 835 -3.48 -48.98 37.35
CA ASP A 835 -4.22 -49.03 36.10
C ASP A 835 -3.36 -48.62 34.87
N ASP A 836 -2.09 -48.24 35.02
CA ASP A 836 -1.19 -47.69 33.99
C ASP A 836 -1.83 -46.52 33.21
N HIS A 837 -2.71 -45.74 33.86
CA HIS A 837 -3.44 -44.63 33.29
C HIS A 837 -3.31 -43.33 34.09
N LEU A 838 -3.44 -42.18 33.38
CA LEU A 838 -3.56 -40.90 34.01
C LEU A 838 -5.02 -40.64 34.44
N THR A 839 -5.19 -40.10 35.65
CA THR A 839 -6.51 -39.76 36.19
C THR A 839 -6.60 -38.28 36.45
N LEU A 840 -7.78 -37.72 36.16
CA LEU A 840 -8.10 -36.33 36.43
C LEU A 840 -8.79 -36.19 37.79
N LEU A 841 -8.18 -35.48 38.72
CA LEU A 841 -8.73 -35.13 40.03
C LEU A 841 -9.29 -33.71 39.94
N ILE A 842 -10.56 -33.54 40.32
CA ILE A 842 -11.26 -32.25 40.25
C ILE A 842 -11.43 -31.77 41.70
N ASN A 843 -10.72 -30.76 42.11
CA ASN A 843 -10.92 -30.07 43.39
C ASN A 843 -11.90 -28.89 43.19
N LYS A 844 -13.15 -29.02 43.67
CA LYS A 844 -14.10 -27.92 43.66
C LYS A 844 -13.57 -26.81 44.57
N LYS A 845 -13.42 -25.61 44.06
CA LYS A 845 -13.25 -24.42 44.89
C LYS A 845 -14.50 -24.27 45.74
N GLU A 846 -14.42 -24.33 47.06
CA GLU A 846 -15.41 -23.80 47.96
C GLU A 846 -15.55 -22.31 47.62
N ILE A 847 -16.67 -21.93 47.04
CA ILE A 847 -17.06 -20.53 46.87
C ILE A 847 -17.30 -20.02 48.29
N ALA A 848 -16.35 -19.28 48.84
CA ALA A 848 -16.60 -18.50 50.05
C ALA A 848 -17.72 -17.53 49.69
N SER A 849 -18.88 -17.72 50.35
CA SER A 849 -20.08 -16.92 50.29
C SER A 849 -19.82 -15.46 50.68
#